data_37153ce82378512d3fe2582b72bf151a
#
_entry.id   37153ce82378512d3fe2582b72bf151a
#
_cell.length_a   1.000
_cell.length_b   1.000
_cell.length_c   1.000
_cell.angle_alpha   90.00
_cell.angle_beta   90.00
_cell.angle_gamma   90.00
#
_symmetry.space_group_name_H-M   'P 1'
#
loop_
_entity.id
_entity.type
_entity.pdbx_description
1 polymer ?
#
loop_
_entity_poly.entity_id
_entity_poly.type
_entity_poly.pdbx_seq_one_letter_code
_entity_poly.pdbx_strand_id
1 'polypeptide(L)'
;MKRYFLTLLGLCFATALLAIPAKRIKRTITLTDGSQVTATFGGDEYLHYYTDASGNRYVAQADGRYAPLSQERLALGQQRRAAANRARMMRGQKSRATLGATSNPVSGQKKGLVILVNFADKALQYTQADFNDYFNKVGYNKHGMEFSVHDYFYRCSYGQFDLTFDVVGPVTVSKNMSYYGSNDADGNDQHPAEMVSEAIHLADKAGVDFTKYDWDGDGEVDQVYVIYAGYGEASGADANTIWPHEWVLSAAVQIGDGDGVITVDGVRVDTYATSNEFRGISGGIIDGIGTACHEFSHCMAIPDFYDTSGNGYFGMDCWDLMDYGCFNGPTENGEVPWEYTSYERMYCGWLTPTELKDPTSIQNMKPLASEPEAYIIYNEGNRNEYYLLENRQQIAGDAYGYGHGMLVLHVDFSADSWMENSVNYYSSHQRMTIVPADGSLKSIGYGKTYIAGDPYPGTRGNTELSNMSTPKAGLFNKNTDGSYLLNHSLTEIKENADGTIAFLFDGGAQLDTPAPSTDETSANAFSISWSAVEGATSYEVRLTTNDNQGVDPEDALLLQENFQQFSGKSTSDIASQLDTYTTMPGWTGEKVYESDGLGAKIGSSKVAGHLTTPTLNCTSGRITFAVELAAYNADEPTVIVQVNNKDAAFFFPTATAKTYIYGANVDGDFTFTLLAEKAKERFYISRLTIYDGDFSPEDLTASTQHKKKSRQIFSTTETSYKFTDLNPDYSYSYAVRALSENGVSPWSEDTPVSLSTGLCRPTVTVEEHAPIYDLSGRRILGTPKGVYIQNGKVLIR
;
A
#
# COMPACT_ATOMS: atom_id res chain seq x y z
N MET A 1 -48.54 24.39 -38.09
CA MET A 1 -47.61 23.47 -38.70
C MET A 1 -46.29 23.60 -37.99
N LYS A 2 -46.03 22.76 -36.98
CA LYS A 2 -44.75 22.69 -36.25
C LYS A 2 -43.95 21.53 -36.85
N ARG A 3 -42.82 21.87 -37.49
CA ARG A 3 -41.87 20.90 -37.97
C ARG A 3 -41.06 20.38 -36.79
N TYR A 4 -41.16 19.11 -36.44
CA TYR A 4 -40.27 18.41 -35.58
C TYR A 4 -39.03 18.04 -36.36
N PHE A 5 -37.87 18.60 -36.02
CA PHE A 5 -36.56 18.10 -36.39
C PHE A 5 -36.27 16.91 -35.47
N LEU A 6 -36.34 15.70 -35.99
CA LEU A 6 -35.72 14.52 -35.40
C LEU A 6 -34.23 14.60 -35.69
N THR A 7 -33.46 14.99 -34.72
CA THR A 7 -32.00 14.75 -34.72
C THR A 7 -31.79 13.28 -34.41
N LEU A 8 -31.49 12.50 -35.40
CA LEU A 8 -30.96 11.14 -35.28
C LEU A 8 -29.57 11.26 -34.64
N LEU A 9 -29.47 11.04 -33.31
CA LEU A 9 -28.20 10.83 -32.66
C LEU A 9 -27.77 9.41 -33.08
N GLY A 10 -26.85 9.32 -34.07
CA GLY A 10 -26.15 8.10 -34.33
C GLY A 10 -25.32 7.75 -33.09
N LEU A 11 -25.76 6.78 -32.30
CA LEU A 11 -24.92 6.10 -31.33
C LEU A 11 -23.89 5.29 -32.13
N CYS A 12 -22.70 5.82 -32.31
CA CYS A 12 -21.56 5.00 -32.65
C CYS A 12 -21.27 4.12 -31.44
N PHE A 13 -21.61 2.85 -31.54
CA PHE A 13 -21.14 1.80 -30.63
C PHE A 13 -19.70 1.51 -31.03
N ALA A 14 -18.77 1.83 -30.22
CA ALA A 14 -17.37 1.44 -30.32
C ALA A 14 -17.06 0.41 -29.22
N THR A 15 -16.25 -0.55 -29.51
CA THR A 15 -16.14 -1.83 -28.85
C THR A 15 -14.73 -2.11 -28.32
N ALA A 16 -14.57 -2.91 -27.27
CA ALA A 16 -13.38 -3.05 -26.43
C ALA A 16 -12.43 -4.16 -26.85
N LEU A 17 -11.16 -3.84 -26.82
CA LEU A 17 -10.00 -4.72 -26.80
C LEU A 17 -9.35 -4.68 -25.38
N LEU A 18 -8.80 -5.80 -24.92
CA LEU A 18 -7.82 -5.87 -23.85
C LEU A 18 -6.49 -6.27 -24.48
N ALA A 19 -5.40 -5.67 -24.02
CA ALA A 19 -4.11 -6.01 -24.60
C ALA A 19 -2.97 -5.68 -23.66
N ILE A 20 -1.84 -6.37 -23.82
CA ILE A 20 -0.64 -6.06 -23.06
C ILE A 20 -0.26 -4.58 -23.22
N PRO A 21 0.27 -3.94 -22.17
CA PRO A 21 0.82 -2.60 -22.28
C PRO A 21 2.00 -2.57 -23.26
N ALA A 22 2.22 -1.44 -23.90
CA ALA A 22 3.38 -1.26 -24.78
C ALA A 22 4.68 -1.52 -24.02
N LYS A 23 5.55 -2.33 -24.57
CA LYS A 23 6.87 -2.58 -23.99
C LYS A 23 7.68 -1.29 -23.92
N ARG A 24 8.20 -0.92 -22.75
CA ARG A 24 8.94 0.32 -22.49
C ARG A 24 10.32 0.35 -23.16
N ILE A 25 10.32 0.47 -24.49
CA ILE A 25 11.54 0.52 -25.31
C ILE A 25 11.96 1.97 -25.52
N LYS A 26 13.23 2.28 -25.24
CA LYS A 26 13.82 3.59 -25.58
C LYS A 26 14.29 3.63 -27.01
N ARG A 27 13.85 4.63 -27.78
CA ARG A 27 14.28 4.89 -29.16
C ARG A 27 14.55 6.38 -29.38
N THR A 28 15.40 6.68 -30.34
CA THR A 28 15.52 8.03 -30.89
C THR A 28 14.49 8.14 -32.00
N ILE A 29 13.52 9.04 -31.85
CA ILE A 29 12.46 9.34 -32.81
C ILE A 29 12.74 10.67 -33.47
N THR A 30 12.32 10.84 -34.73
CA THR A 30 12.44 12.11 -35.48
C THR A 30 11.10 12.82 -35.47
N LEU A 31 11.06 14.02 -34.95
CA LEU A 31 9.84 14.81 -34.87
C LEU A 31 9.47 15.45 -36.22
N THR A 32 8.26 15.95 -36.36
CA THR A 32 7.75 16.62 -37.59
C THR A 32 8.54 17.88 -37.96
N ASP A 33 9.21 18.51 -36.99
CA ASP A 33 10.11 19.65 -37.21
C ASP A 33 11.54 19.25 -37.64
N GLY A 34 11.82 17.93 -37.70
CA GLY A 34 13.11 17.36 -38.03
C GLY A 34 14.08 17.20 -36.87
N SER A 35 13.71 17.62 -35.67
CA SER A 35 14.51 17.37 -34.46
C SER A 35 14.46 15.90 -34.04
N GLN A 36 15.46 15.44 -33.28
CA GLN A 36 15.53 14.09 -32.77
C GLN A 36 15.41 14.10 -31.26
N VAL A 37 14.61 13.18 -30.71
CA VAL A 37 14.37 13.04 -29.29
C VAL A 37 14.50 11.55 -28.89
N THR A 38 15.19 11.27 -27.80
CA THR A 38 15.17 9.92 -27.21
C THR A 38 13.96 9.82 -26.29
N ALA A 39 13.06 8.89 -26.59
CA ALA A 39 11.81 8.71 -25.88
C ALA A 39 11.52 7.23 -25.64
N THR A 40 10.69 6.93 -24.65
CA THR A 40 10.28 5.59 -24.24
C THR A 40 8.90 5.29 -24.80
N PHE A 41 8.72 4.14 -25.45
CA PHE A 41 7.45 3.65 -25.95
C PHE A 41 6.51 3.31 -24.78
N GLY A 42 5.22 3.60 -24.89
CA GLY A 42 4.22 3.37 -23.85
C GLY A 42 2.81 3.49 -24.40
N GLY A 43 1.83 3.08 -23.61
CA GLY A 43 0.42 3.04 -23.97
C GLY A 43 -0.08 1.62 -24.22
N ASP A 44 -1.15 1.50 -24.96
CA ASP A 44 -1.84 0.26 -25.30
C ASP A 44 -2.39 0.32 -26.74
N GLU A 45 -3.18 -0.65 -27.15
CA GLU A 45 -3.78 -0.76 -28.50
C GLU A 45 -4.71 0.40 -28.85
N TYR A 46 -5.26 1.12 -27.86
CA TYR A 46 -6.13 2.28 -28.10
C TYR A 46 -5.38 3.57 -28.29
N LEU A 47 -4.22 3.68 -27.62
CA LEU A 47 -3.38 4.87 -27.65
C LEU A 47 -1.96 4.55 -27.23
N HIS A 48 -1.07 4.43 -28.17
CA HIS A 48 0.36 4.29 -27.90
C HIS A 48 1.14 5.53 -28.32
N TYR A 49 2.22 5.80 -27.61
CA TYR A 49 3.00 7.02 -27.76
C TYR A 49 4.44 6.82 -27.28
N TYR A 50 5.30 7.79 -27.60
CA TYR A 50 6.65 7.87 -27.06
C TYR A 50 6.75 9.03 -26.07
N THR A 51 7.29 8.79 -24.87
CA THR A 51 7.47 9.81 -23.82
C THR A 51 8.95 10.16 -23.66
N ASP A 52 9.33 11.44 -23.76
CA ASP A 52 10.69 11.91 -23.51
C ASP A 52 10.99 12.07 -22.00
N ALA A 53 12.26 12.37 -21.67
CA ALA A 53 12.69 12.58 -20.29
C ALA A 53 12.03 13.79 -19.57
N SER A 54 11.40 14.68 -20.33
CA SER A 54 10.65 15.84 -19.83
C SER A 54 9.16 15.55 -19.66
N GLY A 55 8.70 14.34 -20.02
CA GLY A 55 7.30 13.93 -19.95
C GLY A 55 6.47 14.34 -21.18
N ASN A 56 7.07 14.89 -22.22
CA ASN A 56 6.35 15.18 -23.46
C ASN A 56 6.06 13.89 -24.21
N ARG A 57 4.86 13.77 -24.78
CA ARG A 57 4.39 12.60 -25.52
C ARG A 57 4.27 12.86 -26.99
N TYR A 58 4.64 11.88 -27.80
CA TYR A 58 4.68 11.96 -29.23
C TYR A 58 4.03 10.73 -29.88
N VAL A 59 3.25 10.93 -30.94
CA VAL A 59 2.57 9.88 -31.69
C VAL A 59 3.07 9.84 -33.13
N ALA A 60 3.13 8.62 -33.69
CA ALA A 60 3.54 8.39 -35.04
C ALA A 60 2.62 9.10 -36.04
N GLN A 61 3.18 9.57 -37.18
CA GLN A 61 2.49 10.14 -38.30
C GLN A 61 2.68 9.25 -39.56
N ALA A 62 1.81 9.37 -40.52
CA ALA A 62 1.84 8.57 -41.76
C ALA A 62 3.15 8.66 -42.53
N ASP A 63 3.95 9.72 -42.33
CA ASP A 63 5.24 9.91 -42.96
C ASP A 63 6.43 9.34 -42.18
N GLY A 64 6.16 8.57 -41.08
CA GLY A 64 7.16 7.95 -40.25
C GLY A 64 7.83 8.91 -39.23
N ARG A 65 7.41 10.17 -39.18
CA ARG A 65 7.82 11.14 -38.15
C ARG A 65 6.85 11.16 -37.00
N TYR A 66 7.18 11.90 -35.94
CA TYR A 66 6.40 11.94 -34.69
C TYR A 66 5.94 13.36 -34.38
N ALA A 67 4.68 13.54 -34.01
CA ALA A 67 4.09 14.80 -33.58
C ALA A 67 3.76 14.74 -32.08
N PRO A 68 3.69 15.89 -31.39
CA PRO A 68 3.19 15.94 -30.04
C PRO A 68 1.78 15.32 -29.92
N LEU A 69 1.54 14.51 -28.88
CA LEU A 69 0.22 13.93 -28.61
C LEU A 69 -0.77 15.07 -28.29
N SER A 70 -1.78 15.22 -29.13
CA SER A 70 -2.84 16.21 -28.92
C SER A 70 -3.85 15.75 -27.88
N GLN A 71 -4.51 16.70 -27.23
CA GLN A 71 -5.62 16.42 -26.30
C GLN A 71 -6.80 15.74 -27.02
N GLU A 72 -7.02 16.06 -28.30
CA GLU A 72 -8.04 15.43 -29.11
C GLU A 72 -7.76 13.93 -29.31
N ARG A 73 -6.51 13.57 -29.63
CA ARG A 73 -6.11 12.18 -29.81
C ARG A 73 -6.11 11.40 -28.48
N LEU A 74 -5.71 12.04 -27.40
CA LEU A 74 -5.84 11.46 -26.05
C LEU A 74 -7.31 11.18 -25.72
N ALA A 75 -8.19 12.16 -25.93
CA ALA A 75 -9.63 12.01 -25.68
C ALA A 75 -10.26 10.92 -26.58
N LEU A 76 -9.81 10.80 -27.84
CA LEU A 76 -10.28 9.76 -28.74
C LEU A 76 -9.89 8.35 -28.26
N GLY A 77 -8.63 8.14 -27.83
CA GLY A 77 -8.19 6.89 -27.25
C GLY A 77 -9.01 6.52 -26.00
N GLN A 78 -9.22 7.50 -25.10
CA GLN A 78 -10.08 7.33 -23.93
C GLN A 78 -11.54 7.00 -24.29
N GLN A 79 -12.08 7.64 -25.32
CA GLN A 79 -13.44 7.39 -25.80
C GLN A 79 -13.57 5.99 -26.40
N ARG A 80 -12.59 5.52 -27.17
CA ARG A 80 -12.55 4.17 -27.73
C ARG A 80 -12.51 3.14 -26.63
N ARG A 81 -11.60 3.30 -25.66
CA ARG A 81 -11.52 2.43 -24.47
C ARG A 81 -12.84 2.39 -23.71
N ALA A 82 -13.45 3.56 -23.41
CA ALA A 82 -14.74 3.60 -22.71
C ALA A 82 -15.89 2.97 -23.51
N ALA A 83 -15.84 3.05 -24.84
CA ALA A 83 -16.82 2.40 -25.71
C ALA A 83 -16.62 0.89 -25.70
N ALA A 84 -15.38 0.48 -25.73
CA ALA A 84 -14.89 -0.85 -25.62
C ALA A 84 -15.42 -1.54 -24.35
N ASN A 85 -15.22 -0.92 -23.21
CA ASN A 85 -15.67 -1.39 -21.89
C ASN A 85 -17.21 -1.56 -21.83
N ARG A 86 -17.95 -0.62 -22.43
CA ARG A 86 -19.43 -0.73 -22.48
C ARG A 86 -19.92 -1.96 -23.26
N ALA A 87 -19.21 -2.38 -24.30
CA ALA A 87 -19.60 -3.58 -25.06
C ALA A 87 -19.44 -4.87 -24.24
N ARG A 88 -18.39 -4.96 -23.41
CA ARG A 88 -18.21 -6.07 -22.44
C ARG A 88 -19.36 -6.14 -21.43
N MET A 89 -19.73 -4.99 -20.83
CA MET A 89 -20.87 -4.92 -19.91
C MET A 89 -22.17 -5.40 -20.55
N MET A 90 -22.42 -5.06 -21.83
CA MET A 90 -23.64 -5.43 -22.54
C MET A 90 -23.76 -6.94 -22.81
N ARG A 91 -22.65 -7.67 -22.85
CA ARG A 91 -22.67 -9.14 -23.04
C ARG A 91 -23.11 -9.91 -21.82
N GLY A 92 -23.27 -9.25 -20.67
CA GLY A 92 -23.66 -9.93 -19.44
C GLY A 92 -22.65 -10.99 -19.04
N GLN A 93 -21.35 -10.70 -19.21
CA GLN A 93 -20.32 -11.52 -18.57
C GLN A 93 -20.72 -11.65 -17.13
N LYS A 94 -21.08 -12.87 -16.73
CA LYS A 94 -21.45 -13.19 -15.37
C LYS A 94 -20.31 -12.69 -14.51
N SER A 95 -20.53 -11.59 -13.78
CA SER A 95 -19.56 -11.07 -12.82
C SER A 95 -19.24 -12.25 -11.90
N ARG A 96 -18.08 -12.88 -12.10
CA ARG A 96 -17.61 -13.95 -11.21
C ARG A 96 -17.23 -13.40 -9.84
N ALA A 97 -17.24 -12.09 -9.70
CA ALA A 97 -16.70 -11.45 -8.51
C ALA A 97 -17.76 -10.73 -7.69
N THR A 98 -18.08 -11.29 -6.56
CA THR A 98 -18.50 -10.53 -5.39
C THR A 98 -17.30 -10.49 -4.43
N LEU A 99 -16.86 -9.30 -4.01
CA LEU A 99 -15.75 -9.09 -3.05
C LEU A 99 -14.39 -9.69 -3.47
N GLY A 100 -14.12 -9.78 -4.77
CA GLY A 100 -12.84 -10.31 -5.25
C GLY A 100 -12.67 -11.83 -5.15
N ALA A 101 -13.72 -12.58 -4.77
CA ALA A 101 -13.72 -14.04 -4.79
C ALA A 101 -14.78 -14.55 -5.78
N THR A 102 -14.47 -15.60 -6.50
CA THR A 102 -15.43 -16.19 -7.45
C THR A 102 -16.42 -17.07 -6.72
N SER A 103 -17.69 -16.98 -7.08
CA SER A 103 -18.71 -17.94 -6.67
C SER A 103 -18.56 -19.31 -7.38
N ASN A 104 -17.71 -19.38 -8.40
CA ASN A 104 -17.43 -20.57 -9.20
C ASN A 104 -15.92 -20.60 -9.54
N PRO A 105 -15.09 -21.27 -8.72
CA PRO A 105 -13.65 -21.29 -8.90
C PRO A 105 -13.24 -21.86 -10.26
N VAL A 106 -12.24 -21.28 -10.88
CA VAL A 106 -11.59 -21.83 -12.07
C VAL A 106 -10.71 -23.00 -11.61
N SER A 107 -11.11 -24.23 -11.86
CA SER A 107 -10.42 -25.40 -11.33
C SER A 107 -10.59 -26.65 -12.18
N GLY A 108 -9.82 -27.68 -11.85
CA GLY A 108 -9.82 -28.97 -12.49
C GLY A 108 -9.09 -28.96 -13.84
N GLN A 109 -9.28 -30.05 -14.58
CA GLN A 109 -8.69 -30.20 -15.92
C GLN A 109 -9.51 -29.41 -16.95
N LYS A 110 -8.88 -28.52 -17.67
CA LYS A 110 -9.46 -27.71 -18.73
C LYS A 110 -8.59 -27.76 -19.97
N LYS A 111 -9.20 -27.48 -21.13
CA LYS A 111 -8.51 -27.41 -22.41
C LYS A 111 -8.65 -26.04 -23.03
N GLY A 112 -7.52 -25.45 -23.45
CA GLY A 112 -7.48 -24.26 -24.29
C GLY A 112 -7.26 -24.64 -25.76
N LEU A 113 -7.75 -23.84 -26.68
CA LEU A 113 -7.50 -23.98 -28.11
C LEU A 113 -6.48 -22.93 -28.55
N VAL A 114 -5.39 -23.37 -29.20
CA VAL A 114 -4.41 -22.48 -29.83
C VAL A 114 -4.40 -22.75 -31.33
N ILE A 115 -4.71 -21.74 -32.15
CA ILE A 115 -4.65 -21.81 -33.62
C ILE A 115 -3.41 -21.07 -34.10
N LEU A 116 -2.55 -21.78 -34.83
CA LEU A 116 -1.36 -21.21 -35.46
C LEU A 116 -1.74 -20.62 -36.82
N VAL A 117 -1.34 -19.38 -37.10
CA VAL A 117 -1.74 -18.64 -38.29
C VAL A 117 -0.55 -18.18 -39.13
N ASN A 118 -0.53 -18.59 -40.39
CA ASN A 118 0.28 -18.01 -41.46
C ASN A 118 -0.54 -16.94 -42.22
N PHE A 119 0.13 -15.84 -42.59
CA PHE A 119 -0.41 -14.92 -43.57
C PHE A 119 -0.08 -15.37 -45.02
N ALA A 120 -0.73 -14.79 -46.03
CA ALA A 120 -0.44 -15.11 -47.40
C ALA A 120 1.01 -14.78 -47.80
N ASP A 121 1.63 -13.82 -47.17
CA ASP A 121 2.99 -13.35 -47.40
C ASP A 121 4.01 -13.72 -46.33
N LYS A 122 3.57 -14.29 -45.18
CA LYS A 122 4.44 -14.63 -44.06
C LYS A 122 4.01 -15.93 -43.37
N ALA A 123 4.93 -16.86 -43.24
CA ALA A 123 4.70 -18.12 -42.54
C ALA A 123 5.44 -18.13 -41.19
N LEU A 124 4.89 -18.87 -40.26
CA LEU A 124 5.55 -19.20 -38.99
C LEU A 124 6.91 -19.89 -39.25
N GLN A 125 7.90 -19.57 -38.47
CA GLN A 125 9.22 -20.23 -38.52
C GLN A 125 9.32 -21.36 -37.49
N TYR A 126 8.60 -21.26 -36.39
CA TYR A 126 8.47 -22.33 -35.42
C TYR A 126 7.35 -23.31 -35.82
N THR A 127 7.57 -24.58 -35.47
CA THR A 127 6.61 -25.63 -35.84
C THR A 127 5.48 -25.75 -34.82
N GLN A 128 4.41 -26.44 -35.22
CA GLN A 128 3.33 -26.83 -34.28
C GLN A 128 3.88 -27.59 -33.05
N ALA A 129 4.89 -28.44 -33.22
CA ALA A 129 5.52 -29.15 -32.12
C ALA A 129 6.28 -28.24 -31.15
N ASP A 130 6.91 -27.16 -31.65
CA ASP A 130 7.59 -26.17 -30.83
C ASP A 130 6.58 -25.40 -30.00
N PHE A 131 5.44 -24.98 -30.60
CA PHE A 131 4.36 -24.32 -29.85
C PHE A 131 3.65 -25.28 -28.90
N ASN A 132 3.48 -26.56 -29.26
CA ASN A 132 2.94 -27.52 -28.33
C ASN A 132 3.86 -27.71 -27.08
N ASP A 133 5.18 -27.74 -27.27
CA ASP A 133 6.14 -27.74 -26.17
C ASP A 133 6.00 -26.43 -25.34
N TYR A 134 5.93 -25.27 -25.99
CA TYR A 134 5.79 -23.95 -25.39
C TYR A 134 4.54 -23.84 -24.48
N PHE A 135 3.39 -24.36 -24.95
CA PHE A 135 2.15 -24.30 -24.19
C PHE A 135 2.03 -25.38 -23.11
N ASN A 136 2.51 -26.59 -23.36
CA ASN A 136 2.12 -27.76 -22.56
C ASN A 136 3.27 -28.47 -21.82
N LYS A 137 4.53 -28.30 -22.25
CA LYS A 137 5.61 -29.16 -21.76
C LYS A 137 6.01 -28.80 -20.36
N VAL A 138 5.81 -29.69 -19.42
CA VAL A 138 6.26 -29.55 -18.03
C VAL A 138 7.79 -29.37 -18.00
N GLY A 139 8.23 -28.30 -17.34
CA GLY A 139 9.64 -27.94 -17.26
C GLY A 139 10.23 -27.47 -18.59
N TYR A 140 9.45 -26.79 -19.42
CA TYR A 140 9.95 -26.18 -20.66
C TYR A 140 11.04 -25.15 -20.35
N ASN A 141 12.20 -25.29 -21.03
CA ASN A 141 13.39 -24.49 -20.71
C ASN A 141 14.18 -24.07 -21.95
N LYS A 142 13.47 -23.62 -22.98
CA LYS A 142 14.10 -23.10 -24.21
C LYS A 142 13.93 -21.57 -24.30
N HIS A 143 14.84 -20.92 -25.02
CA HIS A 143 14.75 -19.50 -25.37
C HIS A 143 14.72 -18.53 -24.17
N GLY A 144 15.22 -18.95 -23.01
CA GLY A 144 15.23 -18.19 -21.75
C GLY A 144 14.00 -18.44 -20.88
N MET A 145 13.02 -19.20 -21.36
CA MET A 145 11.87 -19.66 -20.55
C MET A 145 12.31 -20.79 -19.62
N GLU A 146 11.72 -20.86 -18.44
CA GLU A 146 11.98 -21.87 -17.40
C GLU A 146 10.79 -22.81 -17.18
N PHE A 147 9.63 -22.50 -17.80
CA PHE A 147 8.41 -23.25 -17.72
C PHE A 147 7.50 -22.91 -18.91
N SER A 148 6.45 -23.73 -19.13
CA SER A 148 5.45 -23.54 -20.17
C SER A 148 4.28 -22.68 -19.67
N VAL A 149 3.35 -22.32 -20.56
CA VAL A 149 2.08 -21.68 -20.20
C VAL A 149 1.27 -22.56 -19.25
N HIS A 150 1.21 -23.88 -19.49
CA HIS A 150 0.60 -24.85 -18.58
C HIS A 150 1.23 -24.77 -17.18
N ASP A 151 2.58 -24.84 -17.10
CA ASP A 151 3.29 -24.79 -15.82
C ASP A 151 2.99 -23.50 -15.06
N TYR A 152 2.85 -22.36 -15.76
CA TYR A 152 2.51 -21.08 -15.15
C TYR A 152 1.19 -21.15 -14.38
N PHE A 153 0.09 -21.53 -15.07
CA PHE A 153 -1.22 -21.62 -14.43
C PHE A 153 -1.30 -22.74 -13.38
N TYR A 154 -0.67 -23.88 -13.63
CA TYR A 154 -0.61 -24.99 -12.68
C TYR A 154 0.08 -24.58 -11.37
N ARG A 155 1.17 -23.84 -11.44
CA ARG A 155 1.89 -23.32 -10.26
C ARG A 155 1.11 -22.21 -9.56
N CYS A 156 0.62 -21.21 -10.28
CA CYS A 156 -0.14 -20.12 -9.70
C CYS A 156 -1.39 -20.61 -8.96
N SER A 157 -1.98 -21.74 -9.43
CA SER A 157 -3.14 -22.37 -8.81
C SER A 157 -2.80 -23.41 -7.73
N TYR A 158 -1.54 -23.63 -7.40
CA TYR A 158 -1.10 -24.73 -6.52
C TYR A 158 -1.60 -26.10 -6.99
N GLY A 159 -1.63 -26.31 -8.32
CA GLY A 159 -2.09 -27.53 -8.95
C GLY A 159 -3.61 -27.71 -8.99
N GLN A 160 -4.40 -26.69 -8.63
CA GLN A 160 -5.86 -26.77 -8.67
C GLN A 160 -6.43 -26.56 -10.08
N PHE A 161 -5.70 -25.91 -10.97
CA PHE A 161 -6.09 -25.63 -12.35
C PHE A 161 -5.08 -26.26 -13.32
N ASP A 162 -5.46 -27.35 -13.95
CA ASP A 162 -4.66 -28.13 -14.89
C ASP A 162 -5.12 -27.81 -16.32
N LEU A 163 -4.58 -26.70 -16.85
CA LEU A 163 -4.93 -26.18 -18.17
C LEU A 163 -3.96 -26.71 -19.22
N THR A 164 -4.42 -27.57 -20.11
CA THR A 164 -3.66 -28.05 -21.27
C THR A 164 -4.20 -27.46 -22.57
N PHE A 165 -3.38 -27.39 -23.61
CA PHE A 165 -3.73 -26.72 -24.85
C PHE A 165 -3.68 -27.68 -26.03
N ASP A 166 -4.74 -27.70 -26.85
CA ASP A 166 -4.71 -28.32 -28.17
C ASP A 166 -4.15 -27.27 -29.17
N VAL A 167 -2.92 -27.45 -29.61
CA VAL A 167 -2.25 -26.55 -30.58
C VAL A 167 -2.52 -27.11 -31.99
N VAL A 168 -3.20 -26.33 -32.84
CA VAL A 168 -3.64 -26.75 -34.16
C VAL A 168 -3.09 -25.84 -35.27
N GLY A 169 -3.08 -26.31 -36.49
CA GLY A 169 -2.56 -25.59 -37.63
C GLY A 169 -1.09 -25.94 -37.95
N PRO A 170 -0.32 -25.04 -38.61
CA PRO A 170 -0.74 -23.70 -39.02
C PRO A 170 -1.79 -23.68 -40.14
N VAL A 171 -2.81 -22.85 -39.96
CA VAL A 171 -3.71 -22.46 -41.05
C VAL A 171 -3.17 -21.26 -41.80
N THR A 172 -3.54 -21.04 -43.08
CA THR A 172 -3.08 -19.90 -43.86
C THR A 172 -4.28 -19.03 -44.24
N VAL A 173 -4.31 -17.80 -43.65
CA VAL A 173 -5.35 -16.82 -43.94
C VAL A 173 -5.15 -16.19 -45.33
N SER A 174 -6.20 -15.63 -45.90
CA SER A 174 -6.26 -15.27 -47.35
C SER A 174 -5.47 -14.01 -47.71
N LYS A 175 -5.16 -13.12 -46.73
CA LYS A 175 -4.52 -11.84 -46.98
C LYS A 175 -3.12 -11.79 -46.38
N ASN A 176 -2.39 -10.73 -46.75
CA ASN A 176 -1.08 -10.39 -46.17
C ASN A 176 -1.21 -9.88 -44.74
N MET A 177 -0.16 -10.00 -43.99
CA MET A 177 -0.11 -9.46 -42.60
C MET A 177 -0.53 -8.00 -42.55
N SER A 178 -0.04 -7.18 -43.47
CA SER A 178 -0.37 -5.75 -43.51
C SER A 178 -1.85 -5.45 -43.79
N TYR A 179 -2.62 -6.36 -44.34
CA TYR A 179 -4.07 -6.17 -44.48
C TYR A 179 -4.77 -6.25 -43.13
N TYR A 180 -4.35 -7.18 -42.27
CA TYR A 180 -4.97 -7.38 -40.96
C TYR A 180 -4.47 -6.39 -39.91
N GLY A 181 -3.18 -6.06 -39.90
CA GLY A 181 -2.52 -5.28 -38.85
C GLY A 181 -2.16 -3.85 -39.24
N SER A 182 -2.44 -3.38 -40.51
CA SER A 182 -2.13 -1.97 -40.78
C SER A 182 -2.99 -1.03 -39.96
N ASN A 183 -2.34 -0.09 -39.32
CA ASN A 183 -3.01 0.90 -38.49
C ASN A 183 -3.90 1.84 -39.34
N ASP A 184 -5.06 2.15 -38.78
CA ASP A 184 -5.94 3.21 -39.29
C ASP A 184 -5.34 4.60 -39.03
N ALA A 185 -6.05 5.69 -39.40
CA ALA A 185 -5.60 7.06 -39.18
C ALA A 185 -5.39 7.39 -37.70
N ASP A 186 -5.98 6.61 -36.82
CA ASP A 186 -5.95 6.78 -35.39
C ASP A 186 -4.95 5.83 -34.69
N GLY A 187 -4.27 4.97 -35.44
CA GLY A 187 -3.22 4.09 -35.01
C GLY A 187 -3.71 2.77 -34.44
N ASN A 188 -4.87 2.25 -34.86
CA ASN A 188 -5.36 0.94 -34.42
C ASN A 188 -5.38 -0.02 -35.64
N ASP A 189 -5.16 -1.30 -35.36
CA ASP A 189 -5.25 -2.37 -36.35
C ASP A 189 -6.62 -2.39 -37.03
N GLN A 190 -6.63 -2.64 -38.37
CA GLN A 190 -7.86 -2.49 -39.14
C GLN A 190 -8.70 -3.74 -39.18
N HIS A 191 -8.09 -4.95 -39.23
CA HIS A 191 -8.83 -6.20 -39.49
C HIS A 191 -8.32 -7.41 -38.64
N PRO A 192 -7.90 -7.26 -37.40
CA PRO A 192 -7.39 -8.40 -36.61
C PRO A 192 -8.47 -9.43 -36.30
N ALA A 193 -9.74 -9.04 -36.09
CA ALA A 193 -10.83 -9.96 -35.86
C ALA A 193 -11.25 -10.72 -37.15
N GLU A 194 -11.07 -10.14 -38.32
CA GLU A 194 -11.25 -10.87 -39.61
C GLU A 194 -10.21 -12.00 -39.74
N MET A 195 -8.95 -11.76 -39.34
CA MET A 195 -7.93 -12.82 -39.25
C MET A 195 -8.36 -13.97 -38.34
N VAL A 196 -8.86 -13.65 -37.14
CA VAL A 196 -9.32 -14.65 -36.17
C VAL A 196 -10.54 -15.39 -36.70
N SER A 197 -11.52 -14.70 -37.28
CA SER A 197 -12.71 -15.33 -37.90
C SER A 197 -12.32 -16.35 -38.98
N GLU A 198 -11.42 -15.95 -39.88
CA GLU A 198 -10.90 -16.83 -40.92
C GLU A 198 -10.14 -18.03 -40.33
N ALA A 199 -9.32 -17.81 -39.29
CA ALA A 199 -8.59 -18.88 -38.62
C ALA A 199 -9.53 -19.91 -37.95
N ILE A 200 -10.62 -19.48 -37.31
CA ILE A 200 -11.64 -20.35 -36.71
C ILE A 200 -12.29 -21.20 -37.79
N HIS A 201 -12.75 -20.61 -38.89
CA HIS A 201 -13.36 -21.37 -39.99
C HIS A 201 -12.40 -22.39 -40.62
N LEU A 202 -11.12 -22.04 -40.75
CA LEU A 202 -10.10 -22.95 -41.27
C LEU A 202 -9.78 -24.07 -40.28
N ALA A 203 -9.80 -23.84 -38.99
CA ALA A 203 -9.63 -24.86 -37.94
C ALA A 203 -10.82 -25.81 -37.88
N ASP A 204 -12.05 -25.31 -37.95
CA ASP A 204 -13.27 -26.11 -38.05
C ASP A 204 -13.22 -27.02 -39.28
N LYS A 205 -12.93 -26.48 -40.44
CA LYS A 205 -12.73 -27.21 -41.68
C LYS A 205 -11.63 -28.28 -41.58
N ALA A 206 -10.62 -28.07 -40.77
CA ALA A 206 -9.56 -29.05 -40.49
C ALA A 206 -10.01 -30.16 -39.52
N GLY A 207 -11.21 -30.06 -38.93
CA GLY A 207 -11.79 -31.05 -38.03
C GLY A 207 -11.49 -30.81 -36.55
N VAL A 208 -11.22 -29.58 -36.15
CA VAL A 208 -11.15 -29.22 -34.73
C VAL A 208 -12.57 -29.30 -34.13
N ASP A 209 -12.72 -29.96 -33.01
CA ASP A 209 -13.96 -30.09 -32.27
C ASP A 209 -14.01 -29.01 -31.16
N PHE A 210 -14.75 -27.93 -31.41
CA PHE A 210 -14.84 -26.76 -30.57
C PHE A 210 -15.59 -27.00 -29.26
N THR A 211 -16.43 -28.05 -29.17
CA THR A 211 -17.15 -28.37 -27.92
C THR A 211 -16.25 -28.71 -26.74
N LYS A 212 -14.97 -29.01 -26.99
CA LYS A 212 -13.98 -29.36 -25.95
C LYS A 212 -13.51 -28.13 -25.12
N TYR A 213 -13.77 -26.93 -25.63
CA TYR A 213 -13.27 -25.68 -25.09
C TYR A 213 -14.37 -24.84 -24.43
N ASP A 214 -15.56 -25.39 -24.28
CA ASP A 214 -16.66 -24.91 -23.45
C ASP A 214 -16.50 -25.52 -22.04
N TRP A 215 -15.95 -24.73 -21.11
CA TRP A 215 -15.51 -25.24 -19.81
C TRP A 215 -16.64 -25.45 -18.80
N ASP A 216 -17.69 -24.63 -18.90
CA ASP A 216 -18.82 -24.65 -17.98
C ASP A 216 -20.13 -25.19 -18.57
N GLY A 217 -20.12 -25.54 -19.87
CA GLY A 217 -21.24 -26.15 -20.57
C GLY A 217 -22.35 -25.16 -20.92
N ASP A 218 -22.05 -23.89 -21.06
CA ASP A 218 -23.03 -22.85 -21.36
C ASP A 218 -23.27 -22.68 -22.88
N GLY A 219 -22.55 -23.44 -23.69
CA GLY A 219 -22.64 -23.43 -25.13
C GLY A 219 -21.78 -22.35 -25.81
N GLU A 220 -20.81 -21.78 -25.06
CA GLU A 220 -19.83 -20.84 -25.59
C GLU A 220 -18.40 -21.34 -25.28
N VAL A 221 -17.52 -21.23 -26.25
CA VAL A 221 -16.08 -21.50 -26.07
C VAL A 221 -15.49 -20.40 -25.19
N ASP A 222 -14.81 -20.79 -24.11
CA ASP A 222 -14.27 -19.83 -23.13
C ASP A 222 -13.25 -18.87 -23.76
N GLN A 223 -12.32 -19.39 -24.58
CA GLN A 223 -11.42 -18.55 -25.38
C GLN A 223 -10.80 -19.35 -26.55
N VAL A 224 -10.65 -18.71 -27.70
CA VAL A 224 -9.76 -19.13 -28.79
C VAL A 224 -8.50 -18.29 -28.73
N TYR A 225 -7.33 -18.93 -28.71
CA TYR A 225 -6.04 -18.26 -28.74
C TYR A 225 -5.40 -18.38 -30.13
N VAL A 226 -4.91 -17.27 -30.69
CA VAL A 226 -4.29 -17.25 -32.02
C VAL A 226 -2.82 -16.81 -31.92
N ILE A 227 -1.89 -17.64 -32.42
CA ILE A 227 -0.50 -17.25 -32.64
C ILE A 227 -0.32 -16.92 -34.11
N TYR A 228 0.00 -15.67 -34.42
CA TYR A 228 0.25 -15.23 -35.78
C TYR A 228 1.74 -15.12 -36.09
N ALA A 229 2.11 -15.33 -37.39
CA ALA A 229 3.51 -15.30 -37.86
C ALA A 229 4.15 -13.93 -37.72
N GLY A 230 5.35 -13.85 -37.16
CA GLY A 230 6.18 -12.63 -37.13
C GLY A 230 6.16 -11.90 -35.81
N TYR A 231 6.37 -10.56 -35.86
CA TYR A 231 6.50 -9.69 -34.71
C TYR A 231 5.19 -8.96 -34.38
N GLY A 232 5.03 -8.52 -33.13
CA GLY A 232 3.88 -7.76 -32.64
C GLY A 232 4.18 -6.29 -32.39
N GLU A 233 3.20 -5.42 -32.57
CA GLU A 233 3.35 -3.98 -32.46
C GLU A 233 3.62 -3.53 -31.01
N ALA A 234 3.07 -4.20 -29.98
CA ALA A 234 3.32 -3.91 -28.57
C ALA A 234 4.80 -3.96 -28.19
N SER A 235 5.61 -4.75 -28.91
CA SER A 235 7.07 -4.78 -28.79
C SER A 235 7.77 -3.73 -29.65
N GLY A 236 7.02 -2.80 -30.24
CA GLY A 236 7.50 -1.72 -31.09
C GLY A 236 7.90 -2.17 -32.49
N ALA A 237 7.28 -3.22 -33.05
CA ALA A 237 7.40 -3.61 -34.44
C ALA A 237 6.74 -2.56 -35.38
N ASP A 238 6.74 -2.85 -36.69
CA ASP A 238 6.17 -1.97 -37.69
C ASP A 238 4.64 -1.85 -37.53
N ALA A 239 4.08 -0.68 -37.83
CA ALA A 239 2.64 -0.37 -37.79
C ALA A 239 1.79 -1.18 -38.82
N ASN A 240 2.37 -2.12 -39.55
CA ASN A 240 1.65 -3.11 -40.34
C ASN A 240 1.62 -4.50 -39.67
N THR A 241 2.02 -4.58 -38.41
CA THR A 241 1.92 -5.79 -37.57
C THR A 241 0.74 -5.66 -36.61
N ILE A 242 0.29 -6.76 -36.03
CA ILE A 242 -0.88 -6.78 -35.17
C ILE A 242 -0.42 -6.51 -33.72
N TRP A 243 -1.19 -5.74 -32.96
CA TRP A 243 -1.03 -5.61 -31.51
C TRP A 243 -1.58 -6.87 -30.84
N PRO A 244 -0.82 -7.59 -29.98
CA PRO A 244 -1.35 -8.67 -29.15
C PRO A 244 -2.48 -8.17 -28.26
N HIS A 245 -3.61 -8.88 -28.25
CA HIS A 245 -4.80 -8.46 -27.49
C HIS A 245 -5.81 -9.60 -27.27
N GLU A 246 -6.66 -9.46 -26.24
CA GLU A 246 -7.90 -10.20 -26.08
C GLU A 246 -9.09 -9.37 -26.55
N TRP A 247 -10.04 -9.99 -27.23
CA TRP A 247 -11.27 -9.33 -27.62
C TRP A 247 -12.43 -10.28 -27.91
N VAL A 248 -13.50 -9.68 -28.47
CA VAL A 248 -14.72 -10.40 -28.80
C VAL A 248 -15.22 -10.08 -30.18
N LEU A 249 -15.56 -11.13 -30.93
CA LEU A 249 -16.01 -11.02 -32.31
C LEU A 249 -17.34 -10.25 -32.44
N SER A 250 -18.25 -10.39 -31.43
CA SER A 250 -19.53 -9.67 -31.42
C SER A 250 -19.35 -8.15 -31.35
N ALA A 251 -18.23 -7.70 -30.84
CA ALA A 251 -17.90 -6.31 -30.76
C ALA A 251 -17.15 -5.86 -32.03
N ALA A 252 -16.22 -6.63 -32.53
CA ALA A 252 -15.43 -6.34 -33.71
C ALA A 252 -16.32 -6.10 -34.96
N VAL A 253 -17.34 -6.91 -35.15
CA VAL A 253 -18.27 -6.76 -36.27
C VAL A 253 -19.02 -5.43 -36.29
N GLN A 254 -19.19 -4.79 -35.12
CA GLN A 254 -19.88 -3.51 -35.04
C GLN A 254 -19.05 -2.34 -35.60
N ILE A 255 -17.74 -2.52 -35.68
CA ILE A 255 -16.82 -1.59 -36.33
C ILE A 255 -16.42 -2.04 -37.72
N GLY A 256 -17.02 -3.14 -38.21
CA GLY A 256 -16.79 -3.65 -39.56
C GLY A 256 -15.61 -4.61 -39.68
N ASP A 257 -15.15 -5.20 -38.56
CA ASP A 257 -14.07 -6.18 -38.50
C ASP A 257 -14.60 -7.58 -38.12
N GLY A 258 -14.28 -8.61 -38.93
CA GLY A 258 -14.66 -10.00 -38.72
C GLY A 258 -16.13 -10.32 -38.95
N ASP A 259 -16.51 -11.56 -38.66
CA ASP A 259 -17.83 -12.12 -38.94
C ASP A 259 -18.84 -11.98 -37.81
N GLY A 260 -18.43 -11.43 -36.67
CA GLY A 260 -19.18 -11.48 -35.42
C GLY A 260 -19.13 -12.87 -34.77
N VAL A 261 -20.07 -13.16 -33.87
CA VAL A 261 -20.12 -14.46 -33.19
C VAL A 261 -20.20 -15.59 -34.19
N ILE A 262 -19.24 -16.52 -34.12
CA ILE A 262 -19.18 -17.70 -35.01
C ILE A 262 -19.81 -18.88 -34.28
N THR A 263 -20.64 -19.67 -34.98
CA THR A 263 -21.19 -20.93 -34.43
C THR A 263 -20.59 -22.10 -35.19
N VAL A 264 -19.85 -22.94 -34.48
CA VAL A 264 -19.20 -24.16 -34.96
C VAL A 264 -19.47 -25.30 -33.99
N ASP A 265 -19.70 -26.51 -34.51
CA ASP A 265 -20.00 -27.71 -33.70
C ASP A 265 -21.18 -27.56 -32.72
N GLY A 266 -22.01 -26.54 -32.89
CA GLY A 266 -23.15 -26.26 -31.99
C GLY A 266 -22.80 -25.38 -30.80
N VAL A 267 -21.55 -24.94 -30.62
CA VAL A 267 -21.10 -23.95 -29.65
C VAL A 267 -20.78 -22.62 -30.31
N ARG A 268 -20.84 -21.54 -29.53
CA ARG A 268 -20.54 -20.17 -29.99
C ARG A 268 -19.10 -19.86 -29.70
N VAL A 269 -18.43 -19.17 -30.62
CA VAL A 269 -17.12 -18.60 -30.40
C VAL A 269 -17.24 -17.07 -30.49
N ASP A 270 -16.98 -16.40 -29.42
CA ASP A 270 -17.00 -14.93 -29.31
C ASP A 270 -15.69 -14.39 -28.73
N THR A 271 -15.19 -14.93 -27.65
CA THR A 271 -13.95 -14.51 -27.00
C THR A 271 -12.72 -15.09 -27.70
N TYR A 272 -11.77 -14.23 -28.02
CA TYR A 272 -10.48 -14.64 -28.56
C TYR A 272 -9.33 -13.81 -28.02
N ALA A 273 -8.11 -14.34 -28.07
CA ALA A 273 -6.90 -13.57 -27.86
C ALA A 273 -5.87 -13.85 -28.93
N THR A 274 -4.96 -12.92 -29.17
CA THR A 274 -3.90 -13.07 -30.16
C THR A 274 -2.54 -12.71 -29.57
N SER A 275 -1.48 -13.37 -30.06
CA SER A 275 -0.11 -12.94 -29.85
C SER A 275 0.79 -13.29 -31.02
N ASN A 276 1.96 -12.67 -31.05
CA ASN A 276 2.96 -12.81 -32.09
C ASN A 276 3.86 -14.04 -31.89
N GLU A 277 4.46 -14.51 -32.97
CA GLU A 277 5.45 -15.57 -32.92
C GLU A 277 6.77 -15.14 -32.26
N PHE A 278 7.27 -13.94 -32.60
CA PHE A 278 8.62 -13.50 -32.25
C PHE A 278 8.62 -12.34 -31.24
N ARG A 279 9.48 -12.44 -30.23
CA ARG A 279 9.77 -11.33 -29.31
C ARG A 279 10.53 -10.19 -29.95
N GLY A 280 10.30 -8.97 -29.46
CA GLY A 280 11.00 -7.77 -29.93
C GLY A 280 10.69 -7.39 -31.36
N ILE A 281 11.69 -6.96 -32.12
CA ILE A 281 11.55 -6.46 -33.50
C ILE A 281 12.51 -7.11 -34.49
N SER A 282 13.36 -8.01 -34.01
CA SER A 282 14.37 -8.70 -34.82
C SER A 282 14.91 -9.93 -34.10
N GLY A 283 15.62 -10.80 -34.83
CA GLY A 283 16.31 -11.97 -34.29
C GLY A 283 15.56 -13.29 -34.44
N GLY A 284 14.25 -13.28 -34.75
CA GLY A 284 13.46 -14.49 -35.00
C GLY A 284 13.43 -15.48 -33.83
N ILE A 285 13.46 -14.99 -32.59
CA ILE A 285 13.36 -15.81 -31.39
C ILE A 285 11.89 -15.81 -30.96
N ILE A 286 11.34 -17.01 -30.62
CA ILE A 286 9.97 -17.16 -30.15
C ILE A 286 9.71 -16.22 -28.95
N ASP A 287 8.52 -15.66 -28.89
CA ASP A 287 8.14 -14.75 -27.80
C ASP A 287 8.10 -15.46 -26.46
N GLY A 288 8.26 -14.70 -25.37
CA GLY A 288 8.10 -15.22 -24.03
C GLY A 288 6.67 -15.62 -23.75
N ILE A 289 6.47 -16.48 -22.74
CA ILE A 289 5.10 -16.94 -22.39
C ILE A 289 4.26 -15.84 -21.72
N GLY A 290 4.87 -14.73 -21.32
CA GLY A 290 4.21 -13.68 -20.55
C GLY A 290 3.01 -13.07 -21.28
N THR A 291 3.15 -12.79 -22.61
CA THR A 291 2.04 -12.32 -23.42
C THR A 291 0.90 -13.35 -23.44
N ALA A 292 1.23 -14.63 -23.66
CA ALA A 292 0.22 -15.69 -23.70
C ALA A 292 -0.48 -15.87 -22.35
N CYS A 293 0.24 -15.78 -21.23
CA CYS A 293 -0.35 -15.87 -19.90
C CYS A 293 -1.24 -14.66 -19.60
N HIS A 294 -0.83 -13.44 -19.97
CA HIS A 294 -1.60 -12.21 -19.76
C HIS A 294 -2.92 -12.25 -20.54
N GLU A 295 -2.85 -12.42 -21.85
CA GLU A 295 -4.03 -12.41 -22.72
C GLU A 295 -5.00 -13.58 -22.40
N PHE A 296 -4.45 -14.73 -22.03
CA PHE A 296 -5.30 -15.86 -21.63
C PHE A 296 -5.99 -15.61 -20.29
N SER A 297 -5.39 -14.82 -19.38
CA SER A 297 -5.99 -14.49 -18.09
C SER A 297 -7.30 -13.72 -18.21
N HIS A 298 -7.48 -12.98 -19.28
CA HIS A 298 -8.71 -12.24 -19.53
C HIS A 298 -9.94 -13.16 -19.71
N CYS A 299 -9.77 -14.38 -20.19
CA CYS A 299 -10.89 -15.33 -20.27
C CYS A 299 -11.37 -15.79 -18.87
N MET A 300 -10.54 -15.63 -17.86
CA MET A 300 -10.90 -15.83 -16.45
C MET A 300 -11.53 -14.58 -15.81
N ALA A 301 -11.86 -13.57 -16.61
CA ALA A 301 -12.44 -12.29 -16.21
C ALA A 301 -11.51 -11.42 -15.32
N ILE A 302 -10.22 -11.59 -15.43
CA ILE A 302 -9.23 -10.74 -14.78
C ILE A 302 -8.94 -9.53 -15.69
N PRO A 303 -9.15 -8.27 -15.23
CA PRO A 303 -8.89 -7.09 -16.04
C PRO A 303 -7.41 -6.69 -16.01
N ASP A 304 -7.06 -5.67 -16.80
CA ASP A 304 -5.76 -5.04 -16.71
C ASP A 304 -5.61 -4.21 -15.43
N PHE A 305 -4.42 -4.29 -14.83
CA PHE A 305 -4.07 -3.51 -13.64
C PHE A 305 -3.05 -2.40 -13.91
N TYR A 306 -2.70 -2.18 -15.18
CA TYR A 306 -1.99 -0.96 -15.58
C TYR A 306 -2.96 0.23 -15.72
N ASP A 307 -2.40 1.42 -15.93
CA ASP A 307 -3.17 2.64 -16.20
C ASP A 307 -3.82 2.61 -17.59
N THR A 308 -5.07 2.18 -17.64
CA THR A 308 -5.87 2.15 -18.88
C THR A 308 -6.36 3.55 -19.33
N SER A 309 -6.06 4.64 -18.60
CA SER A 309 -6.36 6.01 -19.05
C SER A 309 -5.38 6.52 -20.11
N GLY A 310 -4.25 5.84 -20.28
CA GLY A 310 -3.16 6.27 -21.14
C GLY A 310 -2.35 7.45 -20.62
N ASN A 311 -2.44 7.78 -19.33
CA ASN A 311 -1.69 8.88 -18.72
C ASN A 311 -0.34 8.45 -18.12
N GLY A 312 -0.07 7.15 -17.97
CA GLY A 312 1.19 6.57 -17.52
C GLY A 312 1.36 6.59 -16.01
N TYR A 313 0.29 6.32 -15.27
CA TYR A 313 0.34 6.11 -13.82
C TYR A 313 0.95 4.75 -13.47
N PHE A 314 1.18 4.50 -12.18
CA PHE A 314 1.87 3.30 -11.73
C PHE A 314 1.07 2.00 -11.97
N GLY A 315 -0.22 1.96 -11.60
CA GLY A 315 -0.99 0.71 -11.61
C GLY A 315 -0.44 -0.31 -10.60
N MET A 316 -0.11 -1.52 -11.10
CA MET A 316 0.64 -2.57 -10.40
C MET A 316 2.08 -2.70 -10.92
N ASP A 317 2.39 -2.10 -12.08
CA ASP A 317 3.68 -2.11 -12.77
C ASP A 317 4.23 -3.54 -12.90
N CYS A 318 5.48 -3.78 -12.57
CA CYS A 318 6.09 -5.11 -12.70
C CYS A 318 5.69 -6.12 -11.60
N TRP A 319 4.85 -5.74 -10.62
CA TRP A 319 4.43 -6.63 -9.55
C TRP A 319 3.29 -7.57 -9.96
N ASP A 320 2.74 -7.42 -11.14
CA ASP A 320 1.57 -8.14 -11.59
C ASP A 320 1.64 -8.55 -13.05
N LEU A 321 1.16 -9.78 -13.39
CA LEU A 321 1.06 -10.26 -14.75
C LEU A 321 0.16 -9.36 -15.60
N MET A 322 -0.94 -8.83 -15.02
CA MET A 322 -1.91 -8.00 -15.74
C MET A 322 -1.46 -6.53 -15.87
N ASP A 323 -0.15 -6.32 -15.67
CA ASP A 323 0.57 -5.08 -15.94
C ASP A 323 1.96 -5.47 -16.52
N TYR A 324 3.02 -4.73 -16.25
CA TYR A 324 4.37 -4.97 -16.79
C TYR A 324 5.04 -6.27 -16.32
N GLY A 325 4.50 -6.95 -15.34
CA GLY A 325 4.95 -8.28 -14.90
C GLY A 325 4.92 -9.34 -16.01
N CYS A 326 4.10 -9.15 -17.05
CA CYS A 326 4.10 -10.01 -18.24
C CYS A 326 5.43 -9.99 -19.00
N PHE A 327 6.22 -8.91 -18.89
CA PHE A 327 7.52 -8.79 -19.57
C PHE A 327 8.69 -9.29 -18.73
N ASN A 328 8.48 -9.79 -17.51
CA ASN A 328 9.57 -10.26 -16.64
C ASN A 328 10.34 -11.43 -17.27
N GLY A 329 11.60 -11.59 -16.87
CA GLY A 329 12.48 -12.65 -17.36
C GLY A 329 13.92 -12.19 -17.59
N PRO A 330 14.83 -13.09 -18.00
CA PRO A 330 16.25 -12.80 -18.14
C PRO A 330 16.57 -11.72 -19.18
N THR A 331 15.73 -11.52 -20.19
CA THR A 331 15.91 -10.45 -21.20
C THR A 331 14.73 -9.47 -21.24
N GLU A 332 13.87 -9.53 -20.24
CA GLU A 332 12.68 -8.65 -20.11
C GLU A 332 11.75 -8.73 -21.34
N ASN A 333 11.54 -9.94 -21.85
CA ASN A 333 10.63 -10.24 -22.95
C ASN A 333 9.58 -11.30 -22.58
N GLY A 334 9.21 -11.40 -21.30
CA GLY A 334 8.17 -12.32 -20.86
C GLY A 334 8.60 -13.78 -20.80
N GLU A 335 9.90 -14.06 -20.77
CA GLU A 335 10.39 -15.45 -20.71
C GLU A 335 9.98 -16.14 -19.42
N VAL A 336 9.97 -15.39 -18.31
CA VAL A 336 9.59 -15.83 -16.97
C VAL A 336 8.70 -14.75 -16.36
N PRO A 337 7.42 -14.68 -16.77
CA PRO A 337 6.51 -13.66 -16.29
C PRO A 337 6.30 -13.77 -14.78
N TRP A 338 5.98 -12.63 -14.14
CA TRP A 338 5.66 -12.57 -12.73
C TRP A 338 4.48 -13.49 -12.40
N GLU A 339 4.56 -14.22 -11.30
CA GLU A 339 3.43 -15.06 -10.87
C GLU A 339 2.28 -14.19 -10.36
N TYR A 340 1.06 -14.70 -10.46
CA TYR A 340 -0.13 -14.06 -9.93
C TYR A 340 0.07 -13.63 -8.47
N THR A 341 -0.44 -12.45 -8.15
CA THR A 341 -0.51 -11.96 -6.77
C THR A 341 -1.52 -12.76 -5.95
N SER A 342 -1.60 -12.50 -4.67
CA SER A 342 -2.65 -13.09 -3.82
C SER A 342 -4.05 -12.67 -4.27
N TYR A 343 -4.18 -11.53 -4.97
CA TYR A 343 -5.45 -11.06 -5.49
C TYR A 343 -6.00 -11.99 -6.58
N GLU A 344 -5.25 -12.25 -7.66
CA GLU A 344 -5.72 -13.12 -8.75
C GLU A 344 -5.93 -14.54 -8.26
N ARG A 345 -5.07 -15.04 -7.38
CA ARG A 345 -5.23 -16.38 -6.78
C ARG A 345 -6.50 -16.46 -5.95
N MET A 346 -6.83 -15.43 -5.17
CA MET A 346 -8.10 -15.32 -4.45
C MET A 346 -9.27 -15.17 -5.42
N TYR A 347 -9.14 -14.33 -6.43
CA TYR A 347 -10.17 -14.09 -7.45
C TYR A 347 -10.54 -15.35 -8.21
N CYS A 348 -9.56 -16.18 -8.58
CA CYS A 348 -9.77 -17.48 -9.22
C CYS A 348 -10.22 -18.59 -8.26
N GLY A 349 -10.23 -18.34 -6.96
CA GLY A 349 -10.61 -19.30 -5.92
C GLY A 349 -9.51 -20.30 -5.56
N TRP A 350 -8.25 -20.02 -5.87
CA TRP A 350 -7.10 -20.88 -5.57
C TRP A 350 -6.48 -20.63 -4.21
N LEU A 351 -6.77 -19.47 -3.63
CA LEU A 351 -6.27 -19.04 -2.32
C LEU A 351 -7.40 -18.38 -1.53
N THR A 352 -7.48 -18.67 -0.24
CA THR A 352 -8.35 -17.96 0.70
C THR A 352 -7.46 -17.26 1.73
N PRO A 353 -7.28 -15.93 1.64
CA PRO A 353 -6.47 -15.21 2.61
C PRO A 353 -7.04 -15.32 4.03
N THR A 354 -6.16 -15.39 5.02
CA THR A 354 -6.55 -15.35 6.43
C THR A 354 -6.90 -13.92 6.82
N GLU A 355 -8.12 -13.69 7.31
CA GLU A 355 -8.54 -12.37 7.77
C GLU A 355 -7.91 -12.04 9.11
N LEU A 356 -7.22 -10.89 9.20
CA LEU A 356 -6.67 -10.36 10.44
C LEU A 356 -7.69 -9.39 11.06
N LYS A 357 -8.19 -9.74 12.26
CA LYS A 357 -9.16 -8.95 13.02
C LYS A 357 -8.68 -8.64 14.45
N ASP A 358 -8.06 -9.63 15.05
CA ASP A 358 -7.59 -9.54 16.44
C ASP A 358 -6.07 -9.43 16.46
N PRO A 359 -5.48 -8.80 17.46
CA PRO A 359 -4.03 -8.71 17.59
C PRO A 359 -3.36 -10.06 17.40
N THR A 360 -2.49 -10.16 16.41
CA THR A 360 -1.91 -11.43 15.95
C THR A 360 -0.42 -11.28 15.67
N SER A 361 0.38 -12.26 16.10
CA SER A 361 1.81 -12.33 15.76
C SER A 361 2.04 -13.36 14.67
N ILE A 362 2.52 -12.94 13.53
CA ILE A 362 2.93 -13.80 12.43
C ILE A 362 4.46 -13.91 12.46
N GLN A 363 4.97 -15.15 12.51
CA GLN A 363 6.40 -15.38 12.66
C GLN A 363 7.08 -15.89 11.37
N ASN A 364 6.34 -16.62 10.54
CA ASN A 364 6.92 -17.37 9.42
C ASN A 364 5.99 -17.39 8.20
N MET A 365 5.46 -16.24 7.78
CA MET A 365 4.66 -16.12 6.57
C MET A 365 5.46 -16.62 5.36
N LYS A 366 4.98 -17.67 4.72
CA LYS A 366 5.67 -18.34 3.61
C LYS A 366 5.61 -17.54 2.33
N PRO A 367 6.60 -17.70 1.42
CA PRO A 367 6.53 -17.12 0.09
C PRO A 367 5.29 -17.60 -0.67
N LEU A 368 4.57 -16.66 -1.29
CA LEU A 368 3.36 -16.93 -2.06
C LEU A 368 3.59 -17.91 -3.21
N ALA A 369 4.79 -17.91 -3.81
CA ALA A 369 5.17 -18.86 -4.86
C ALA A 369 5.32 -20.31 -4.34
N SER A 370 5.45 -20.52 -3.04
CA SER A 370 5.63 -21.85 -2.43
C SER A 370 4.36 -22.40 -1.80
N GLU A 371 3.60 -21.55 -1.11
CA GLU A 371 2.45 -21.94 -0.29
C GLU A 371 1.28 -20.96 -0.48
N PRO A 372 0.03 -21.43 -0.40
CA PRO A 372 -1.16 -20.58 -0.52
C PRO A 372 -1.41 -19.77 0.76
N GLU A 373 -0.45 -18.93 1.14
CA GLU A 373 -0.51 -18.12 2.36
C GLU A 373 -0.52 -16.63 2.04
N ALA A 374 -1.60 -15.97 2.44
CA ALA A 374 -1.76 -14.53 2.39
C ALA A 374 -2.69 -14.07 3.52
N TYR A 375 -2.63 -12.80 3.87
CA TYR A 375 -3.50 -12.20 4.88
C TYR A 375 -4.31 -11.05 4.29
N ILE A 376 -5.52 -10.83 4.83
CA ILE A 376 -6.41 -9.75 4.39
C ILE A 376 -6.84 -8.91 5.58
N ILE A 377 -6.83 -7.58 5.40
CA ILE A 377 -7.29 -6.60 6.39
C ILE A 377 -8.33 -5.73 5.70
N TYR A 378 -9.57 -5.79 6.15
CA TYR A 378 -10.66 -5.04 5.55
C TYR A 378 -10.79 -3.61 6.10
N ASN A 379 -11.23 -2.70 5.25
CA ASN A 379 -11.91 -1.49 5.70
C ASN A 379 -13.29 -1.89 6.25
N GLU A 380 -13.49 -1.84 7.55
CA GLU A 380 -14.74 -2.27 8.17
C GLU A 380 -15.92 -1.32 7.84
N GLY A 381 -15.65 -0.11 7.35
CA GLY A 381 -16.67 0.80 6.83
C GLY A 381 -17.12 0.47 5.40
N ASN A 382 -16.26 -0.22 4.63
CA ASN A 382 -16.54 -0.67 3.26
C ASN A 382 -15.66 -1.88 2.93
N ARG A 383 -16.14 -3.08 3.15
CA ARG A 383 -15.37 -4.33 2.96
C ARG A 383 -15.00 -4.66 1.50
N ASN A 384 -15.45 -3.87 0.52
CA ASN A 384 -14.91 -3.94 -0.84
C ASN A 384 -13.51 -3.34 -0.93
N GLU A 385 -13.11 -2.54 0.07
CA GLU A 385 -11.77 -2.00 0.19
C GLU A 385 -11.00 -2.75 1.27
N TYR A 386 -9.80 -3.20 0.95
CA TYR A 386 -8.97 -4.01 1.82
C TYR A 386 -7.49 -3.96 1.44
N TYR A 387 -6.65 -4.36 2.37
CA TYR A 387 -5.25 -4.66 2.11
C TYR A 387 -5.06 -6.17 2.04
N LEU A 388 -4.26 -6.64 1.07
CA LEU A 388 -3.74 -8.00 1.00
C LEU A 388 -2.24 -7.97 1.31
N LEU A 389 -1.81 -8.89 2.17
CA LEU A 389 -0.41 -9.05 2.54
C LEU A 389 0.10 -10.35 1.95
N GLU A 390 1.18 -10.28 1.18
CA GLU A 390 1.80 -11.43 0.56
C GLU A 390 3.32 -11.38 0.68
N ASN A 391 3.96 -12.53 0.82
CA ASN A 391 5.41 -12.63 0.84
C ASN A 391 5.91 -12.95 -0.56
N ARG A 392 6.62 -11.99 -1.17
CA ARG A 392 7.26 -12.15 -2.49
C ARG A 392 8.75 -12.39 -2.31
N GLN A 393 9.24 -13.49 -2.85
CA GLN A 393 10.65 -13.85 -2.83
C GLN A 393 11.13 -14.11 -4.25
N GLN A 394 12.43 -13.90 -4.50
CA GLN A 394 13.05 -14.13 -5.82
C GLN A 394 13.24 -15.63 -6.07
N ILE A 395 12.15 -16.38 -6.11
CA ILE A 395 12.09 -17.81 -6.36
C ILE A 395 11.02 -18.13 -7.41
N ALA A 396 11.12 -19.27 -8.04
CA ALA A 396 10.16 -19.77 -9.00
C ALA A 396 9.90 -18.75 -10.14
N GLY A 397 8.68 -18.39 -10.49
CA GLY A 397 8.37 -17.38 -11.48
C GLY A 397 8.83 -15.98 -11.10
N ASP A 398 8.98 -15.70 -9.80
CA ASP A 398 9.46 -14.41 -9.28
C ASP A 398 10.99 -14.30 -9.23
N ALA A 399 11.73 -15.32 -9.70
CA ALA A 399 13.21 -15.39 -9.63
C ALA A 399 13.91 -14.18 -10.27
N TYR A 400 13.28 -13.56 -11.26
CA TYR A 400 13.81 -12.37 -11.95
C TYR A 400 13.22 -11.06 -11.41
N GLY A 401 12.51 -11.10 -10.29
CA GLY A 401 11.95 -9.93 -9.63
C GLY A 401 13.01 -8.94 -9.17
N TYR A 402 12.59 -7.69 -8.98
CA TYR A 402 13.50 -6.59 -8.67
C TYR A 402 13.62 -6.29 -7.17
N GLY A 403 12.78 -6.93 -6.35
CA GLY A 403 12.75 -6.81 -4.89
C GLY A 403 12.14 -8.04 -4.26
N HIS A 404 12.24 -8.13 -2.93
CA HIS A 404 11.67 -9.22 -2.14
C HIS A 404 11.24 -8.71 -0.76
N GLY A 405 10.34 -9.43 -0.11
CA GLY A 405 9.77 -9.06 1.18
C GLY A 405 8.25 -9.17 1.20
N MET A 406 7.59 -8.52 2.16
CA MET A 406 6.15 -8.44 2.24
C MET A 406 5.64 -7.35 1.30
N LEU A 407 4.91 -7.74 0.26
CA LEU A 407 4.18 -6.80 -0.59
C LEU A 407 2.81 -6.56 0.02
N VAL A 408 2.38 -5.30 0.06
CA VAL A 408 1.06 -4.89 0.56
C VAL A 408 0.25 -4.36 -0.60
N LEU A 409 -0.79 -5.09 -1.00
CA LEU A 409 -1.72 -4.66 -2.04
C LEU A 409 -2.83 -3.82 -1.40
N HIS A 410 -3.25 -2.76 -2.06
CA HIS A 410 -4.43 -1.96 -1.72
C HIS A 410 -5.47 -2.15 -2.81
N VAL A 411 -6.57 -2.79 -2.46
CA VAL A 411 -7.69 -3.09 -3.36
C VAL A 411 -8.93 -2.34 -2.90
N ASP A 412 -9.57 -1.60 -3.82
CA ASP A 412 -10.93 -1.05 -3.66
C ASP A 412 -11.80 -1.60 -4.78
N PHE A 413 -12.30 -2.82 -4.58
CA PHE A 413 -13.05 -3.58 -5.58
C PHE A 413 -14.33 -2.87 -5.99
N SER A 414 -14.53 -2.76 -7.30
CA SER A 414 -15.75 -2.27 -7.93
C SER A 414 -16.11 -3.17 -9.11
N ALA A 415 -17.21 -3.88 -9.04
CA ALA A 415 -17.65 -4.76 -10.12
C ALA A 415 -17.72 -4.03 -11.47
N ASP A 416 -18.22 -2.79 -11.47
CA ASP A 416 -18.29 -1.97 -12.68
C ASP A 416 -16.89 -1.67 -13.24
N SER A 417 -15.94 -1.23 -12.38
CA SER A 417 -14.57 -0.91 -12.83
C SER A 417 -13.82 -2.15 -13.34
N TRP A 418 -14.06 -3.31 -12.74
CA TRP A 418 -13.50 -4.60 -13.22
C TRP A 418 -14.08 -5.01 -14.57
N MET A 419 -15.40 -4.94 -14.72
CA MET A 419 -16.07 -5.22 -16.00
C MET A 419 -15.70 -4.22 -17.10
N GLU A 420 -15.50 -2.95 -16.74
CA GLU A 420 -15.14 -1.88 -17.67
C GLU A 420 -13.65 -1.81 -17.97
N ASN A 421 -12.83 -2.69 -17.42
CA ASN A 421 -11.35 -2.60 -17.51
C ASN A 421 -10.83 -1.19 -17.14
N SER A 422 -11.46 -0.56 -16.13
CA SER A 422 -11.15 0.80 -15.70
C SER A 422 -10.59 0.86 -14.27
N VAL A 423 -9.98 -0.24 -13.81
CA VAL A 423 -9.52 -0.45 -12.43
C VAL A 423 -8.58 0.66 -11.98
N ASN A 424 -7.56 0.98 -12.78
CA ASN A 424 -6.57 2.01 -12.47
C ASN A 424 -6.66 3.21 -13.43
N TYR A 425 -7.86 3.53 -13.91
CA TYR A 425 -8.10 4.65 -14.82
C TYR A 425 -7.84 6.03 -14.18
N TYR A 426 -8.10 6.18 -12.87
CA TYR A 426 -7.93 7.45 -12.16
C TYR A 426 -6.70 7.42 -11.27
N SER A 427 -5.71 8.31 -11.50
CA SER A 427 -4.49 8.39 -10.70
C SER A 427 -4.73 8.70 -9.22
N SER A 428 -5.80 9.46 -8.92
CA SER A 428 -6.18 9.80 -7.55
C SER A 428 -6.94 8.68 -6.84
N HIS A 429 -7.31 7.61 -7.55
CA HIS A 429 -8.05 6.48 -7.02
C HIS A 429 -7.71 5.22 -7.82
N GLN A 430 -6.50 4.73 -7.65
CA GLN A 430 -6.09 3.44 -8.19
C GLN A 430 -6.69 2.33 -7.34
N ARG A 431 -7.57 1.52 -7.96
CA ARG A 431 -8.38 0.53 -7.24
C ARG A 431 -7.65 -0.79 -7.00
N MET A 432 -6.56 -1.01 -7.70
CA MET A 432 -5.64 -2.12 -7.50
C MET A 432 -4.22 -1.60 -7.62
N THR A 433 -3.52 -1.43 -6.50
CA THR A 433 -2.16 -0.91 -6.43
C THR A 433 -1.45 -1.45 -5.20
N ILE A 434 -0.24 -0.99 -4.93
CA ILE A 434 0.51 -1.37 -3.73
C ILE A 434 0.62 -0.20 -2.75
N VAL A 435 0.91 -0.52 -1.49
CA VAL A 435 1.37 0.44 -0.48
C VAL A 435 2.88 0.24 -0.32
N PRO A 436 3.71 0.97 -1.09
CA PRO A 436 5.15 0.70 -1.16
C PRO A 436 5.87 1.12 0.13
N ALA A 437 6.77 0.27 0.63
CA ALA A 437 7.51 0.54 1.87
C ALA A 437 8.37 1.82 1.80
N ASP A 438 8.79 2.24 0.62
CA ASP A 438 9.54 3.48 0.42
C ASP A 438 8.65 4.73 0.22
N GLY A 439 7.33 4.55 0.19
CA GLY A 439 6.35 5.62 0.02
C GLY A 439 6.29 6.18 -1.40
N SER A 440 6.80 5.47 -2.42
CA SER A 440 6.92 6.00 -3.78
C SER A 440 6.43 5.04 -4.85
N LEU A 441 5.30 5.33 -5.47
CA LEU A 441 4.78 4.62 -6.65
C LEU A 441 5.54 5.05 -7.92
N LYS A 442 6.77 4.56 -8.06
CA LYS A 442 7.60 4.81 -9.25
C LYS A 442 7.75 3.55 -10.07
N SER A 443 7.34 3.63 -11.32
CA SER A 443 7.43 2.51 -12.25
C SER A 443 8.86 2.07 -12.55
N ILE A 444 8.99 0.82 -13.04
CA ILE A 444 10.26 0.23 -13.49
C ILE A 444 11.01 1.13 -14.47
N GLY A 445 10.31 1.99 -15.21
CA GLY A 445 10.92 2.97 -16.12
C GLY A 445 11.86 3.97 -15.44
N TYR A 446 11.69 4.21 -14.15
CA TYR A 446 12.60 5.04 -13.33
C TYR A 446 13.82 4.26 -12.81
N GLY A 447 13.80 2.93 -12.87
CA GLY A 447 14.89 2.03 -12.51
C GLY A 447 14.52 1.00 -11.44
N LYS A 448 15.19 -0.15 -11.52
CA LYS A 448 14.96 -1.33 -10.64
C LYS A 448 15.09 -1.04 -9.14
N THR A 449 15.92 -0.05 -8.76
CA THR A 449 16.12 0.31 -7.35
C THR A 449 14.89 0.92 -6.68
N TYR A 450 13.99 1.52 -7.45
CA TYR A 450 12.72 2.01 -6.92
C TYR A 450 11.79 0.85 -6.60
N ILE A 451 11.68 -0.11 -7.51
CA ILE A 451 10.88 -1.32 -7.34
C ILE A 451 11.38 -2.16 -6.15
N ALA A 452 12.70 -2.26 -5.97
CA ALA A 452 13.28 -2.97 -4.83
C ALA A 452 12.97 -2.32 -3.46
N GLY A 453 12.45 -1.10 -3.45
CA GLY A 453 12.01 -0.40 -2.25
C GLY A 453 10.55 -0.63 -1.87
N ASP A 454 9.75 -1.24 -2.73
CA ASP A 454 8.30 -1.41 -2.53
C ASP A 454 7.93 -2.43 -1.44
N PRO A 455 8.54 -3.65 -1.37
CA PRO A 455 8.22 -4.61 -0.33
C PRO A 455 8.73 -4.18 1.04
N TYR A 456 8.03 -4.59 2.11
CA TYR A 456 8.48 -4.40 3.51
C TYR A 456 9.38 -5.56 3.95
N PRO A 457 10.43 -5.32 4.77
CA PRO A 457 10.98 -4.02 5.15
C PRO A 457 11.73 -3.32 4.01
N GLY A 458 12.01 -4.03 2.90
CA GLY A 458 12.60 -3.56 1.67
C GLY A 458 13.96 -2.90 1.84
N THR A 459 14.44 -2.25 0.78
CA THR A 459 15.75 -1.59 0.78
C THR A 459 15.79 -0.35 1.69
N ARG A 460 14.63 0.14 2.16
CA ARG A 460 14.51 1.26 3.11
C ARG A 460 14.51 0.82 4.56
N GLY A 461 14.34 -0.48 4.84
CA GLY A 461 14.25 -1.01 6.19
C GLY A 461 13.00 -0.51 6.93
N ASN A 462 11.89 -0.29 6.21
CA ASN A 462 10.64 0.17 6.81
C ASN A 462 9.94 -1.03 7.47
N THR A 463 9.81 -0.98 8.79
CA THR A 463 9.27 -2.08 9.60
C THR A 463 7.85 -1.83 10.10
N GLU A 464 7.19 -0.76 9.60
CA GLU A 464 5.87 -0.36 10.07
C GLU A 464 4.97 0.11 8.92
N LEU A 465 3.69 -0.29 8.98
CA LEU A 465 2.58 0.31 8.24
C LEU A 465 1.41 0.51 9.20
N SER A 466 1.10 1.77 9.49
CA SER A 466 0.05 2.15 10.44
C SER A 466 -0.61 3.46 10.03
N ASN A 467 -1.56 3.96 10.81
CA ASN A 467 -2.14 5.28 10.59
C ASN A 467 -1.12 6.42 10.70
N MET A 468 -0.01 6.19 11.40
CA MET A 468 0.99 7.21 11.73
C MET A 468 2.32 7.00 11.00
N SER A 469 2.51 5.88 10.32
CA SER A 469 3.73 5.57 9.57
C SER A 469 3.83 6.38 8.26
N THR A 470 4.98 6.28 7.61
CA THR A 470 5.19 6.80 6.25
C THR A 470 5.71 5.65 5.36
N PRO A 471 4.90 5.17 4.39
CA PRO A 471 3.53 5.60 4.08
C PRO A 471 2.57 5.26 5.23
N LYS A 472 1.45 5.97 5.32
CA LYS A 472 0.36 5.62 6.23
C LYS A 472 -0.61 4.62 5.59
N ALA A 473 -1.31 3.87 6.44
CA ALA A 473 -2.35 2.93 6.03
C ALA A 473 -3.63 3.69 5.61
N GLY A 474 -3.60 4.31 4.41
CA GLY A 474 -4.66 5.16 3.88
C GLY A 474 -5.74 4.38 3.15
N LEU A 475 -6.96 4.90 3.12
CA LEU A 475 -8.13 4.35 2.44
C LEU A 475 -8.74 5.37 1.49
N PHE A 476 -9.48 4.90 0.49
CA PHE A 476 -10.31 5.72 -0.39
C PHE A 476 -11.71 5.92 0.18
N ASN A 477 -12.24 4.94 0.90
CA ASN A 477 -13.56 4.97 1.52
C ASN A 477 -13.42 5.15 3.04
N LYS A 478 -14.43 5.81 3.64
CA LYS A 478 -14.44 6.01 5.08
C LYS A 478 -14.53 4.69 5.85
N ASN A 479 -13.72 4.57 6.88
CA ASN A 479 -13.84 3.53 7.86
C ASN A 479 -14.99 3.83 8.85
N THR A 480 -15.27 2.92 9.77
CA THR A 480 -16.38 3.01 10.74
C THR A 480 -16.29 4.22 11.66
N ASP A 481 -15.10 4.73 11.93
CA ASP A 481 -14.86 5.97 12.70
C ASP A 481 -15.01 7.26 11.87
N GLY A 482 -15.26 7.13 10.57
CA GLY A 482 -15.38 8.22 9.61
C GLY A 482 -14.07 8.75 9.05
N SER A 483 -12.92 8.20 9.45
CA SER A 483 -11.59 8.50 8.89
C SER A 483 -11.38 7.78 7.56
N TYR A 484 -10.34 8.19 6.82
CA TYR A 484 -9.81 7.51 5.63
C TYR A 484 -8.53 6.74 5.98
N LEU A 485 -8.54 6.01 7.11
CA LEU A 485 -7.43 5.24 7.64
C LEU A 485 -7.89 3.82 7.97
N LEU A 486 -7.00 2.86 7.78
CA LEU A 486 -7.30 1.45 8.00
C LEU A 486 -7.59 1.14 9.47
N ASN A 487 -7.02 1.90 10.40
CA ASN A 487 -7.13 1.77 11.85
C ASN A 487 -6.54 0.48 12.40
N HIS A 488 -5.67 -0.13 11.64
CA HIS A 488 -4.86 -1.28 12.03
C HIS A 488 -3.39 -0.96 11.80
N SER A 489 -2.53 -1.67 12.52
CA SER A 489 -1.08 -1.50 12.42
C SER A 489 -0.39 -2.82 12.11
N LEU A 490 0.60 -2.76 11.23
CA LEU A 490 1.61 -3.79 11.01
C LEU A 490 2.91 -3.23 11.53
N THR A 491 3.51 -3.89 12.51
CA THR A 491 4.74 -3.45 13.17
C THR A 491 5.75 -4.59 13.27
N GLU A 492 7.00 -4.26 13.57
CA GLU A 492 8.10 -5.22 13.65
C GLU A 492 8.24 -6.09 12.40
N ILE A 493 7.89 -5.54 11.23
CA ILE A 493 7.98 -6.26 9.96
C ILE A 493 9.45 -6.58 9.69
N LYS A 494 9.76 -7.86 9.52
CA LYS A 494 11.12 -8.31 9.20
C LYS A 494 11.09 -9.50 8.26
N GLU A 495 12.13 -9.62 7.47
CA GLU A 495 12.41 -10.80 6.68
C GLU A 495 13.39 -11.70 7.45
N ASN A 496 13.02 -12.97 7.61
CA ASN A 496 13.84 -13.97 8.24
C ASN A 496 14.90 -14.51 7.26
N ALA A 497 15.95 -15.14 7.77
CA ALA A 497 17.04 -15.65 6.95
C ALA A 497 16.63 -16.76 5.95
N ASP A 498 15.49 -17.39 6.14
CA ASP A 498 14.91 -18.41 5.27
C ASP A 498 13.91 -17.83 4.24
N GLY A 499 13.79 -16.49 4.14
CA GLY A 499 12.87 -15.80 3.25
C GLY A 499 11.42 -15.74 3.73
N THR A 500 11.13 -16.22 4.95
CA THR A 500 9.81 -16.01 5.54
C THR A 500 9.70 -14.60 6.13
N ILE A 501 8.47 -14.08 6.26
CA ILE A 501 8.21 -12.78 6.85
C ILE A 501 7.60 -12.93 8.24
N ALA A 502 8.05 -12.09 9.17
CA ALA A 502 7.42 -11.94 10.47
C ALA A 502 6.93 -10.52 10.66
N PHE A 503 5.78 -10.36 11.35
CA PHE A 503 5.22 -9.07 11.73
C PHE A 503 4.22 -9.21 12.87
N LEU A 504 3.91 -8.09 13.52
CA LEU A 504 2.84 -7.97 14.50
C LEU A 504 1.66 -7.20 13.88
N PHE A 505 0.49 -7.79 13.92
CA PHE A 505 -0.77 -7.12 13.61
C PHE A 505 -1.38 -6.60 14.92
N ASP A 506 -1.62 -5.28 15.02
CA ASP A 506 -2.13 -4.58 16.20
C ASP A 506 -1.37 -4.93 17.51
N GLY A 507 -0.04 -4.96 17.40
CA GLY A 507 0.86 -5.25 18.53
C GLY A 507 1.03 -6.73 18.87
N GLY A 508 0.42 -7.63 18.10
CA GLY A 508 0.55 -9.08 18.27
C GLY A 508 -0.47 -9.70 19.25
N ALA A 509 -0.44 -11.03 19.37
CA ALA A 509 -1.32 -11.76 20.27
C ALA A 509 -1.12 -11.25 21.71
N GLN A 510 -2.19 -10.74 22.32
CA GLN A 510 -2.13 -10.22 23.67
C GLN A 510 -2.23 -11.38 24.67
N LEU A 511 -1.17 -11.55 25.46
CA LEU A 511 -1.26 -12.26 26.71
C LEU A 511 -1.95 -11.37 27.76
N ASP A 512 -2.57 -11.97 28.75
CA ASP A 512 -3.08 -11.20 29.90
C ASP A 512 -1.97 -10.42 30.58
N THR A 513 -2.27 -9.20 30.97
CA THR A 513 -1.31 -8.34 31.68
C THR A 513 -1.05 -8.91 33.05
N PRO A 514 0.21 -9.20 33.45
CA PRO A 514 0.52 -9.62 34.80
C PRO A 514 0.05 -8.60 35.83
N ALA A 515 -0.39 -9.06 36.98
CA ALA A 515 -0.78 -8.22 38.12
C ALA A 515 0.26 -8.40 39.25
N PRO A 516 1.41 -7.73 39.20
CA PRO A 516 2.48 -7.91 40.17
C PRO A 516 2.16 -7.21 41.50
N SER A 517 2.68 -7.79 42.60
CA SER A 517 2.63 -7.21 43.93
C SER A 517 4.02 -7.21 44.57
N THR A 518 4.26 -6.24 45.47
CA THR A 518 5.48 -6.21 46.29
C THR A 518 5.32 -7.16 47.44
N ASP A 519 6.27 -8.11 47.59
CA ASP A 519 6.25 -9.12 48.68
C ASP A 519 7.04 -8.62 49.88
N GLU A 520 8.31 -8.33 49.71
CA GLU A 520 9.23 -7.92 50.77
C GLU A 520 10.02 -6.67 50.39
N THR A 521 10.27 -5.81 51.33
CA THR A 521 11.15 -4.64 51.20
C THR A 521 12.19 -4.59 52.32
N SER A 522 13.39 -4.15 51.95
CA SER A 522 14.48 -3.88 52.89
C SER A 522 15.10 -2.51 52.58
N ALA A 523 16.19 -2.13 53.24
CA ALA A 523 16.84 -0.85 53.03
C ALA A 523 17.46 -0.71 51.63
N ASN A 524 17.81 -1.81 50.99
CA ASN A 524 18.50 -1.81 49.67
C ASN A 524 18.01 -2.90 48.73
N ALA A 525 16.85 -3.50 49.02
CA ALA A 525 16.29 -4.53 48.12
C ALA A 525 14.76 -4.63 48.29
N PHE A 526 14.08 -5.14 47.24
CA PHE A 526 12.70 -5.58 47.31
C PHE A 526 12.45 -6.77 46.37
N SER A 527 11.43 -7.55 46.70
CA SER A 527 10.96 -8.63 45.80
C SER A 527 9.52 -8.40 45.40
N ILE A 528 9.21 -8.88 44.19
CA ILE A 528 7.86 -8.84 43.61
C ILE A 528 7.47 -10.23 43.15
N SER A 529 6.16 -10.50 43.13
CA SER A 529 5.61 -11.70 42.53
C SER A 529 4.29 -11.41 41.81
N TRP A 530 3.91 -12.30 40.89
CA TRP A 530 2.66 -12.23 40.12
C TRP A 530 2.14 -13.64 39.83
N SER A 531 0.87 -13.76 39.47
CA SER A 531 0.31 -15.03 39.02
C SER A 531 0.81 -15.36 37.61
N ALA A 532 1.02 -16.67 37.35
CA ALA A 532 1.36 -17.10 36.00
C ALA A 532 0.27 -16.68 34.98
N VAL A 533 0.69 -16.12 33.86
CA VAL A 533 -0.17 -15.77 32.75
C VAL A 533 -0.28 -16.97 31.82
N GLU A 534 -1.48 -17.38 31.46
CA GLU A 534 -1.71 -18.50 30.57
C GLU A 534 -1.06 -18.24 29.21
N GLY A 535 -0.30 -19.20 28.67
CA GLY A 535 0.44 -19.09 27.42
C GLY A 535 1.78 -18.34 27.49
N ALA A 536 2.12 -17.72 28.63
CA ALA A 536 3.41 -17.08 28.81
C ALA A 536 4.55 -18.10 28.96
N THR A 537 5.67 -17.89 28.28
CA THR A 537 6.90 -18.68 28.42
C THR A 537 7.97 -17.96 29.24
N SER A 538 7.87 -16.64 29.37
CA SER A 538 8.79 -15.81 30.15
C SER A 538 8.14 -14.46 30.51
N TYR A 539 8.84 -13.67 31.29
CA TYR A 539 8.39 -12.34 31.70
C TYR A 539 9.54 -11.33 31.57
N GLU A 540 9.20 -10.11 31.29
CA GLU A 540 10.08 -8.97 31.47
C GLU A 540 9.60 -8.10 32.63
N VAL A 541 10.58 -7.71 33.45
CA VAL A 541 10.39 -6.86 34.62
C VAL A 541 11.13 -5.55 34.37
N ARG A 542 10.40 -4.46 34.36
CA ARG A 542 10.94 -3.11 34.19
C ARG A 542 11.12 -2.48 35.57
N LEU A 543 12.33 -2.08 35.89
CA LEU A 543 12.63 -1.23 37.06
C LEU A 543 12.83 0.21 36.55
N THR A 544 12.04 1.10 37.09
CA THR A 544 12.24 2.54 36.92
C THR A 544 12.85 3.11 38.19
N THR A 545 14.00 3.75 38.09
CA THR A 545 14.71 4.41 39.17
C THR A 545 14.62 5.93 38.99
N ASN A 546 14.25 6.64 40.06
CA ASN A 546 14.26 8.11 40.07
C ASN A 546 15.18 8.55 41.24
N ASP A 547 16.17 9.36 40.91
CA ASP A 547 17.14 9.90 41.88
C ASP A 547 16.60 11.06 42.71
N ASN A 548 15.32 11.40 42.54
CA ASN A 548 14.60 12.46 43.25
C ASN A 548 15.18 13.89 43.02
N GLN A 549 15.93 14.08 41.92
CA GLN A 549 16.55 15.37 41.57
C GLN A 549 15.68 16.28 40.68
N GLY A 550 14.38 15.99 40.54
CA GLY A 550 13.40 16.78 39.79
C GLY A 550 12.59 15.94 38.75
N VAL A 551 11.78 16.62 37.92
CA VAL A 551 10.93 15.99 36.90
C VAL A 551 11.73 15.84 35.60
N ASP A 552 11.65 14.67 34.97
CA ASP A 552 12.24 14.47 33.65
C ASP A 552 11.44 15.24 32.59
N PRO A 553 12.08 16.03 31.71
CA PRO A 553 11.36 16.71 30.64
C PRO A 553 10.52 15.77 29.76
N GLU A 554 10.96 14.53 29.51
CA GLU A 554 10.19 13.55 28.73
C GLU A 554 8.84 13.17 29.39
N ASP A 555 8.83 13.09 30.75
CA ASP A 555 7.60 12.80 31.51
C ASP A 555 6.66 14.03 31.61
N ALA A 556 7.17 15.23 31.32
CA ALA A 556 6.44 16.48 31.36
C ALA A 556 6.00 16.95 29.96
N LEU A 557 6.20 16.15 28.92
CA LEU A 557 5.90 16.54 27.53
C LEU A 557 4.38 16.63 27.32
N LEU A 558 3.89 17.82 26.95
CA LEU A 558 2.48 18.07 26.61
C LEU A 558 2.24 18.07 25.09
N LEU A 559 3.20 18.57 24.31
CA LEU A 559 3.10 18.66 22.86
C LEU A 559 4.48 18.62 22.24
N GLN A 560 4.62 17.85 21.16
CA GLN A 560 5.74 17.92 20.23
C GLN A 560 5.23 17.88 18.79
N GLU A 561 5.52 18.95 18.03
CA GLU A 561 5.19 19.05 16.60
C GLU A 561 6.44 19.46 15.82
N ASN A 562 6.77 18.71 14.77
CA ASN A 562 7.96 18.95 13.96
C ASN A 562 7.64 19.55 12.58
N PHE A 563 6.39 19.75 12.25
CA PHE A 563 5.89 20.35 11.01
C PHE A 563 6.45 19.73 9.72
N GLN A 564 6.89 18.47 9.74
CA GLN A 564 7.47 17.79 8.56
C GLN A 564 6.45 17.57 7.44
N GLN A 565 5.17 17.48 7.78
CA GLN A 565 4.09 17.31 6.81
C GLN A 565 3.83 18.57 5.96
N PHE A 566 4.41 19.71 6.32
CA PHE A 566 4.34 20.98 5.57
C PHE A 566 5.36 21.02 4.42
N SER A 567 5.57 19.90 3.73
CA SER A 567 6.67 19.70 2.77
C SER A 567 6.38 20.22 1.36
N GLY A 568 5.14 20.54 1.04
CA GLY A 568 4.76 21.03 -0.29
C GLY A 568 5.15 22.49 -0.56
N LYS A 569 4.92 22.93 -1.81
CA LYS A 569 5.16 24.31 -2.30
C LYS A 569 3.87 25.08 -2.54
N SER A 570 2.78 24.72 -1.88
CA SER A 570 1.50 25.37 -2.09
C SER A 570 1.52 26.84 -1.68
N THR A 571 0.95 27.69 -2.54
CA THR A 571 0.65 29.09 -2.21
C THR A 571 -0.73 29.28 -1.62
N SER A 572 -1.50 28.19 -1.48
CA SER A 572 -2.84 28.19 -0.91
C SER A 572 -2.76 28.22 0.62
N ASP A 573 -3.67 28.92 1.25
CA ASP A 573 -3.85 28.92 2.70
C ASP A 573 -4.45 27.58 3.12
N ILE A 574 -3.76 26.83 3.95
CA ILE A 574 -4.15 25.49 4.43
C ILE A 574 -4.76 25.51 5.84
N ALA A 575 -5.02 26.67 6.40
CA ALA A 575 -5.53 26.83 7.77
C ALA A 575 -6.82 26.05 8.08
N SER A 576 -7.62 25.72 7.07
CA SER A 576 -8.83 24.90 7.22
C SER A 576 -8.58 23.38 7.19
N GLN A 577 -7.34 22.93 6.98
CA GLN A 577 -6.95 21.54 6.81
C GLN A 577 -5.76 21.14 7.72
N LEU A 578 -5.54 21.85 8.81
CA LEU A 578 -4.36 21.67 9.67
C LEU A 578 -4.23 20.26 10.25
N ASP A 579 -5.33 19.61 10.53
CA ASP A 579 -5.33 18.23 11.05
C ASP A 579 -4.70 17.21 10.09
N THR A 580 -4.58 17.54 8.80
CA THR A 580 -3.86 16.70 7.82
C THR A 580 -2.36 16.96 7.77
N TYR A 581 -1.89 18.02 8.44
CA TYR A 581 -0.49 18.48 8.43
C TYR A 581 0.17 18.42 9.81
N THR A 582 -0.57 18.12 10.86
CA THR A 582 -0.09 18.09 12.23
C THR A 582 -0.25 16.72 12.87
N THR A 583 0.62 16.36 13.81
CA THR A 583 0.61 15.08 14.51
C THR A 583 -0.55 14.91 15.48
N MET A 584 -1.08 16.02 16.01
CA MET A 584 -2.23 16.06 16.90
C MET A 584 -3.36 16.84 16.24
N PRO A 585 -4.61 16.36 16.22
CA PRO A 585 -5.75 17.09 15.65
C PRO A 585 -6.20 18.25 16.54
N GLY A 586 -6.94 19.21 15.96
CA GLY A 586 -7.51 20.33 16.67
C GLY A 586 -6.71 21.63 16.60
N TRP A 587 -5.68 21.69 15.74
CA TRP A 587 -4.99 22.95 15.46
C TRP A 587 -5.90 23.92 14.70
N THR A 588 -5.71 25.20 14.99
CA THR A 588 -6.42 26.28 14.28
C THR A 588 -5.43 27.35 13.84
N GLY A 589 -5.79 28.13 12.83
CA GLY A 589 -4.90 29.18 12.33
C GLY A 589 -5.49 30.05 11.25
N GLU A 590 -4.71 31.03 10.82
CA GLU A 590 -5.03 31.90 9.68
C GLU A 590 -3.73 32.18 8.91
N LYS A 591 -3.78 32.12 7.58
CA LYS A 591 -2.61 32.35 6.71
C LYS A 591 -1.46 31.41 7.02
N VAL A 592 -1.77 30.12 7.06
CA VAL A 592 -0.82 29.02 7.22
C VAL A 592 -0.56 28.38 5.86
N TYR A 593 0.71 28.10 5.54
CA TYR A 593 1.12 27.59 4.24
C TYR A 593 2.20 26.53 4.38
N GLU A 594 2.26 25.62 3.41
CA GLU A 594 3.41 24.74 3.21
C GLU A 594 4.65 25.54 2.79
N SER A 595 5.84 25.02 3.02
CA SER A 595 7.07 25.77 2.84
C SER A 595 8.27 25.02 2.27
N ASP A 596 8.04 23.97 1.48
CA ASP A 596 9.12 23.19 0.86
C ASP A 596 10.08 22.55 1.87
N GLY A 597 9.52 22.01 2.97
CA GLY A 597 10.29 21.34 4.02
C GLY A 597 10.91 22.27 5.08
N LEU A 598 10.60 23.56 5.05
CA LEU A 598 11.04 24.50 6.09
C LEU A 598 10.09 24.61 7.29
N GLY A 599 9.06 23.74 7.34
CA GLY A 599 8.00 23.73 8.34
C GLY A 599 6.76 24.52 7.93
N ALA A 600 5.95 24.96 8.88
CA ALA A 600 4.78 25.78 8.61
C ALA A 600 5.15 27.25 8.37
N LYS A 601 4.76 27.82 7.24
CA LYS A 601 4.93 29.26 6.99
C LYS A 601 3.69 30.02 7.47
N ILE A 602 3.87 31.01 8.31
CA ILE A 602 2.81 31.82 8.92
C ILE A 602 2.83 33.23 8.33
N GLY A 603 1.64 33.73 7.99
CA GLY A 603 1.41 35.08 7.50
C GLY A 603 1.53 35.24 5.98
N SER A 604 1.01 36.36 5.48
CA SER A 604 1.00 36.75 4.08
C SER A 604 1.48 38.20 3.88
N SER A 605 1.61 38.65 2.63
CA SER A 605 1.92 40.05 2.34
C SER A 605 0.78 41.03 2.65
N LYS A 606 -0.41 40.52 2.98
CA LYS A 606 -1.62 41.34 3.17
C LYS A 606 -2.26 41.19 4.57
N VAL A 607 -2.03 40.02 5.21
CA VAL A 607 -2.68 39.66 6.47
C VAL A 607 -1.63 39.05 7.40
N ALA A 608 -1.60 39.47 8.65
CA ALA A 608 -0.86 38.77 9.70
C ALA A 608 -1.46 37.38 9.89
N GLY A 609 -0.59 36.37 10.07
CA GLY A 609 -1.03 34.98 10.27
C GLY A 609 -0.82 34.54 11.71
N HIS A 610 -1.53 33.47 12.08
CA HIS A 610 -1.31 32.81 13.36
C HIS A 610 -1.50 31.29 13.23
N LEU A 611 -0.95 30.57 14.20
CA LEU A 611 -1.12 29.13 14.41
C LEU A 611 -1.34 28.88 15.90
N THR A 612 -2.41 28.16 16.23
CA THR A 612 -2.83 27.86 17.61
C THR A 612 -2.91 26.36 17.82
N THR A 613 -2.36 25.85 18.91
CA THR A 613 -2.38 24.44 19.30
C THR A 613 -3.81 23.97 19.65
N PRO A 614 -4.07 22.66 19.65
CA PRO A 614 -5.17 22.09 20.40
C PRO A 614 -5.12 22.54 21.87
N THR A 615 -6.24 22.35 22.59
CA THR A 615 -6.25 22.59 24.04
C THR A 615 -5.35 21.58 24.72
N LEU A 616 -4.40 22.07 25.51
CA LEU A 616 -3.49 21.31 26.34
C LEU A 616 -3.83 21.54 27.82
N ASN A 617 -3.39 20.65 28.72
CA ASN A 617 -3.65 20.79 30.17
C ASN A 617 -2.33 20.87 30.94
N CYS A 618 -2.13 21.94 31.72
CA CYS A 618 -0.99 22.12 32.58
C CYS A 618 -1.38 21.84 34.04
N THR A 619 -0.64 21.03 34.73
CA THR A 619 -0.90 20.63 36.13
C THR A 619 0.11 21.23 37.12
N SER A 620 1.27 21.69 36.65
CA SER A 620 2.32 22.27 37.49
C SER A 620 2.15 23.76 37.78
N GLY A 621 1.21 24.43 37.09
CA GLY A 621 1.06 25.88 37.19
C GLY A 621 2.01 26.70 36.29
N ARG A 622 2.88 26.01 35.53
CA ARG A 622 3.85 26.62 34.63
C ARG A 622 4.20 25.72 33.47
N ILE A 623 4.34 26.26 32.28
CA ILE A 623 4.85 25.59 31.10
C ILE A 623 6.22 26.13 30.69
N THR A 624 7.04 25.28 30.12
CA THR A 624 8.22 25.66 29.34
C THR A 624 8.00 25.24 27.91
N PHE A 625 8.28 26.13 26.96
CA PHE A 625 8.19 25.80 25.54
C PHE A 625 9.50 26.09 24.82
N ALA A 626 9.80 25.23 23.83
CA ALA A 626 10.89 25.39 22.87
C ALA A 626 10.30 25.49 21.47
N VAL A 627 10.54 26.61 20.78
CA VAL A 627 10.07 26.82 19.41
C VAL A 627 11.22 27.20 18.49
N GLU A 628 11.32 26.53 17.34
CA GLU A 628 12.31 26.83 16.31
C GLU A 628 11.66 27.68 15.22
N LEU A 629 12.19 28.92 15.06
CA LEU A 629 11.67 29.96 14.18
C LEU A 629 12.73 30.46 13.21
N ALA A 630 12.29 30.78 11.98
CA ALA A 630 13.10 31.52 11.00
C ALA A 630 12.25 32.61 10.32
N ALA A 631 12.85 33.70 9.91
CA ALA A 631 12.18 34.72 9.11
C ALA A 631 11.97 34.26 7.67
N TYR A 632 10.86 34.65 7.05
CA TYR A 632 10.60 34.39 5.65
C TYR A 632 11.40 35.36 4.76
N ASN A 633 12.35 34.84 3.96
CA ASN A 633 13.21 35.67 3.09
C ASN A 633 13.92 36.82 3.85
N ALA A 634 13.60 38.04 3.45
CA ALA A 634 14.16 39.27 4.05
C ALA A 634 13.15 39.98 4.97
N ASP A 635 12.11 39.29 5.43
CA ASP A 635 11.17 39.84 6.40
C ASP A 635 11.86 39.94 7.77
N GLU A 636 11.44 40.91 8.57
CA GLU A 636 11.90 41.09 9.96
C GLU A 636 10.69 40.94 10.89
N PRO A 637 10.24 39.72 11.12
CA PRO A 637 8.99 39.47 11.84
C PRO A 637 9.17 39.65 13.35
N THR A 638 8.16 40.26 13.97
CA THR A 638 7.88 40.13 15.39
C THR A 638 6.89 38.99 15.58
N VAL A 639 7.36 37.90 16.16
CA VAL A 639 6.52 36.75 16.51
C VAL A 639 6.05 36.86 17.94
N ILE A 640 4.75 37.04 18.14
CA ILE A 640 4.11 37.10 19.45
C ILE A 640 3.69 35.71 19.86
N VAL A 641 4.06 35.33 21.06
CA VAL A 641 3.56 34.08 21.70
C VAL A 641 2.44 34.44 22.65
N GLN A 642 1.30 33.80 22.51
CA GLN A 642 0.18 33.94 23.44
C GLN A 642 -0.16 32.62 24.11
N VAL A 643 -0.51 32.68 25.37
CA VAL A 643 -1.11 31.60 26.16
C VAL A 643 -2.51 32.08 26.58
N ASN A 644 -3.54 31.35 26.20
CA ASN A 644 -4.94 31.75 26.41
C ASN A 644 -5.24 33.17 25.94
N ASN A 645 -4.77 33.52 24.72
CA ASN A 645 -4.89 34.85 24.09
C ASN A 645 -4.26 36.02 24.91
N LYS A 646 -3.29 35.72 25.77
CA LYS A 646 -2.51 36.72 26.50
C LYS A 646 -1.04 36.63 26.07
N ASP A 647 -0.43 37.77 25.78
CA ASP A 647 0.98 37.82 25.36
C ASP A 647 1.87 37.28 26.46
N ALA A 648 2.69 36.29 26.12
CA ALA A 648 3.63 35.61 27.00
C ALA A 648 5.07 35.89 26.63
N ALA A 649 5.40 36.01 25.31
CA ALA A 649 6.75 36.32 24.83
C ALA A 649 6.72 37.00 23.46
N PHE A 650 7.84 37.63 23.09
CA PHE A 650 8.09 38.27 21.80
C PHE A 650 9.43 37.79 21.26
N PHE A 651 9.45 37.27 20.03
CA PHE A 651 10.66 36.81 19.37
C PHE A 651 10.90 37.57 18.06
N PHE A 652 12.16 37.69 17.70
CA PHE A 652 12.62 38.38 16.49
C PHE A 652 13.48 37.42 15.67
N PRO A 653 12.90 36.48 14.97
CA PRO A 653 13.67 35.52 14.18
C PRO A 653 14.37 36.17 13.00
N THR A 654 15.53 35.64 12.65
CA THR A 654 16.30 35.99 11.46
C THR A 654 16.10 34.89 10.38
N ALA A 655 16.70 35.09 9.22
CA ALA A 655 16.62 34.08 8.13
C ALA A 655 17.23 32.72 8.50
N THR A 656 18.10 32.66 9.50
CA THR A 656 18.65 31.43 10.04
C THR A 656 17.75 30.92 11.16
N ALA A 657 17.31 29.67 11.08
CA ALA A 657 16.48 29.05 12.09
C ALA A 657 17.19 29.04 13.47
N LYS A 658 16.45 29.38 14.49
CA LYS A 658 16.93 29.43 15.88
C LYS A 658 15.84 28.92 16.83
N THR A 659 16.22 28.11 17.81
CA THR A 659 15.35 27.69 18.89
C THR A 659 15.28 28.75 19.98
N TYR A 660 14.06 29.11 20.37
CA TYR A 660 13.74 30.00 21.48
C TYR A 660 13.09 29.15 22.59
N ILE A 661 13.63 29.24 23.79
CA ILE A 661 13.12 28.55 24.97
C ILE A 661 12.61 29.59 25.95
N TYR A 662 11.39 29.42 26.45
CA TYR A 662 10.77 30.39 27.36
C TYR A 662 9.73 29.72 28.26
N GLY A 663 9.51 30.28 29.46
CA GLY A 663 8.52 29.78 30.41
C GLY A 663 7.33 30.72 30.56
N ALA A 664 6.12 30.16 30.69
CA ALA A 664 4.92 30.95 30.97
C ALA A 664 4.09 30.32 32.10
N ASN A 665 3.48 31.16 32.91
CA ASN A 665 2.59 30.72 33.98
C ASN A 665 1.20 30.38 33.38
N VAL A 666 0.72 29.21 33.63
CA VAL A 666 -0.61 28.73 33.21
C VAL A 666 -1.02 27.58 34.11
N ASP A 667 -2.29 27.48 34.43
CA ASP A 667 -2.85 26.40 35.26
C ASP A 667 -4.13 25.90 34.59
N GLY A 668 -4.26 24.58 34.53
CA GLY A 668 -5.38 23.91 33.84
C GLY A 668 -5.29 23.95 32.30
N ASP A 669 -6.45 24.02 31.67
CA ASP A 669 -6.56 23.98 30.22
C ASP A 669 -6.08 25.28 29.56
N PHE A 670 -5.30 25.15 28.48
CA PHE A 670 -4.77 26.28 27.76
C PHE A 670 -4.59 26.01 26.26
N THR A 671 -4.57 27.08 25.48
CA THR A 671 -4.10 27.08 24.09
C THR A 671 -2.84 27.92 23.96
N PHE A 672 -1.96 27.51 23.06
CA PHE A 672 -0.70 28.21 22.76
C PHE A 672 -0.73 28.71 21.32
N THR A 673 -0.52 30.01 21.13
CA THR A 673 -0.61 30.66 19.81
C THR A 673 0.70 31.34 19.43
N LEU A 674 1.15 31.13 18.20
CA LEU A 674 2.21 31.90 17.55
C LEU A 674 1.59 32.78 16.48
N LEU A 675 1.78 34.08 16.53
CA LEU A 675 1.23 35.03 15.59
C LEU A 675 2.23 36.09 15.13
N ALA A 676 2.08 36.55 13.89
CA ALA A 676 2.78 37.70 13.36
C ALA A 676 2.15 39.00 13.90
N GLU A 677 2.95 40.01 14.29
CA GLU A 677 2.43 41.30 14.77
C GLU A 677 1.61 41.99 13.68
N LYS A 678 2.09 41.96 12.43
CA LYS A 678 1.41 42.62 11.31
C LYS A 678 1.64 41.92 9.95
N ALA A 679 0.93 42.36 8.94
CA ALA A 679 1.12 41.89 7.56
C ALA A 679 2.56 42.15 7.09
N LYS A 680 3.09 41.24 6.25
CA LYS A 680 4.49 41.16 5.76
C LYS A 680 5.51 40.72 6.81
N GLU A 681 5.15 40.46 8.02
CA GLU A 681 5.99 39.83 9.03
C GLU A 681 5.78 38.31 9.02
N ARG A 682 6.29 37.66 7.99
CA ARG A 682 6.13 36.25 7.77
C ARG A 682 7.27 35.44 8.38
N PHE A 683 6.97 34.30 8.95
CA PHE A 683 7.97 33.43 9.56
C PHE A 683 7.68 31.95 9.32
N TYR A 684 8.68 31.11 9.56
CA TYR A 684 8.58 29.66 9.55
C TYR A 684 8.63 29.13 10.98
N ILE A 685 7.88 28.06 11.21
CA ILE A 685 7.92 27.24 12.43
C ILE A 685 8.33 25.82 11.99
N SER A 686 9.52 25.38 12.38
CA SER A 686 10.02 24.04 12.04
C SER A 686 9.85 23.03 13.18
N ARG A 687 9.73 23.52 14.43
CA ARG A 687 9.47 22.68 15.60
C ARG A 687 8.81 23.48 16.73
N LEU A 688 7.88 22.83 17.43
CA LEU A 688 7.32 23.33 18.69
C LEU A 688 7.25 22.18 19.68
N THR A 689 7.81 22.37 20.88
CA THR A 689 7.71 21.44 22.00
C THR A 689 7.23 22.19 23.24
N ILE A 690 6.27 21.66 23.98
CA ILE A 690 5.72 22.29 25.19
C ILE A 690 5.77 21.26 26.32
N TYR A 691 6.24 21.66 27.48
CA TYR A 691 6.42 20.86 28.70
C TYR A 691 5.60 21.43 29.84
N ASP A 692 5.05 20.55 30.71
CA ASP A 692 4.40 20.89 31.97
C ASP A 692 5.45 21.05 33.07
N GLY A 693 5.89 22.24 33.33
CA GLY A 693 6.94 22.54 34.34
C GLY A 693 7.85 23.65 33.97
N ASP A 694 8.76 24.00 34.86
CA ASP A 694 9.82 25.02 34.70
C ASP A 694 11.17 24.33 34.45
N PHE A 695 11.57 24.30 33.20
CA PHE A 695 12.83 23.68 32.74
C PHE A 695 13.79 24.71 32.22
N SER A 696 15.07 24.61 32.63
CA SER A 696 16.13 25.45 32.05
C SER A 696 16.49 25.00 30.63
N PRO A 697 17.12 25.87 29.80
CA PRO A 697 17.65 25.46 28.51
C PRO A 697 18.64 24.28 28.58
N GLU A 698 19.42 24.19 29.69
CA GLU A 698 20.32 23.07 29.91
C GLU A 698 19.56 21.77 30.13
N ASP A 699 18.43 21.78 30.82
CA ASP A 699 17.58 20.61 31.05
C ASP A 699 17.02 20.04 29.70
N LEU A 700 16.72 20.93 28.75
CA LEU A 700 16.13 20.57 27.45
C LEU A 700 17.17 20.28 26.35
N THR A 701 18.43 20.68 26.53
CA THR A 701 19.50 20.52 25.53
C THR A 701 20.53 19.45 25.90
N ALA A 702 20.54 18.96 27.13
CA ALA A 702 21.49 17.96 27.62
C ALA A 702 21.20 16.56 27.05
N SER A 703 21.78 16.24 25.93
CA SER A 703 21.60 14.98 25.21
C SER A 703 22.20 13.75 25.87
N THR A 704 22.76 13.74 27.09
CA THR A 704 23.39 12.50 27.64
C THR A 704 23.76 12.41 29.12
N GLN A 705 23.57 13.37 30.00
CA GLN A 705 24.20 13.25 31.33
C GLN A 705 23.34 13.46 32.60
N HIS A 706 22.09 13.78 32.50
CA HIS A 706 21.21 13.82 33.69
C HIS A 706 19.96 12.95 33.45
N LYS A 707 20.16 11.62 33.43
CA LYS A 707 19.03 10.70 33.60
C LYS A 707 18.57 10.78 35.05
N LYS A 708 17.69 11.72 35.34
CA LYS A 708 16.96 11.80 36.61
C LYS A 708 16.09 10.55 36.81
N LYS A 709 15.73 9.89 35.71
CA LYS A 709 14.97 8.65 35.66
C LYS A 709 15.68 7.64 34.75
N SER A 710 15.96 6.47 35.26
CA SER A 710 16.51 5.36 34.45
C SER A 710 15.57 4.19 34.44
N ARG A 711 15.47 3.51 33.29
CA ARG A 711 14.70 2.29 33.10
C ARG A 711 15.62 1.14 32.77
N GLN A 712 15.49 0.04 33.52
CA GLN A 712 16.19 -1.21 33.25
C GLN A 712 15.17 -2.32 33.06
N ILE A 713 15.41 -3.21 32.12
CA ILE A 713 14.55 -4.36 31.83
C ILE A 713 15.31 -5.63 32.14
N PHE A 714 14.68 -6.53 32.86
CA PHE A 714 15.20 -7.82 33.28
C PHE A 714 14.27 -8.92 32.79
N SER A 715 14.81 -10.01 32.27
CA SER A 715 14.03 -11.17 31.81
C SER A 715 14.07 -12.28 32.83
N THR A 716 12.95 -12.99 33.04
CA THR A 716 12.84 -14.16 33.92
C THR A 716 11.82 -15.15 33.39
N THR A 717 12.00 -16.44 33.66
CA THR A 717 10.98 -17.48 33.43
C THR A 717 10.15 -17.75 34.71
N GLU A 718 10.56 -17.18 35.82
CA GLU A 718 9.85 -17.30 37.08
C GLU A 718 8.75 -16.25 37.22
N THR A 719 7.77 -16.50 38.07
CA THR A 719 6.68 -15.57 38.39
C THR A 719 7.02 -14.63 39.56
N SER A 720 8.31 -14.40 39.77
CA SER A 720 8.82 -13.48 40.82
C SER A 720 10.16 -12.89 40.36
N TYR A 721 10.51 -11.74 40.93
CA TYR A 721 11.82 -11.12 40.71
C TYR A 721 12.28 -10.40 41.99
N LYS A 722 13.60 -10.42 42.24
CA LYS A 722 14.20 -9.74 43.39
C LYS A 722 15.23 -8.73 42.94
N PHE A 723 15.03 -7.49 43.30
CA PHE A 723 15.98 -6.41 43.10
C PHE A 723 16.87 -6.27 44.33
N THR A 724 18.18 -6.12 44.11
CA THR A 724 19.20 -5.95 45.18
C THR A 724 20.09 -4.76 44.88
N ASP A 725 20.89 -4.34 45.86
CA ASP A 725 21.88 -3.29 45.75
C ASP A 725 21.30 -1.93 45.32
N LEU A 726 20.06 -1.68 45.75
CA LEU A 726 19.35 -0.44 45.45
C LEU A 726 19.81 0.68 46.40
N ASN A 727 19.83 1.91 45.86
CA ASN A 727 20.14 3.09 46.69
C ASN A 727 18.90 3.53 47.48
N PRO A 728 18.96 3.58 48.84
CA PRO A 728 17.82 3.97 49.67
C PRO A 728 17.35 5.43 49.52
N ASP A 729 18.16 6.28 48.88
CA ASP A 729 17.82 7.70 48.63
C ASP A 729 17.00 7.89 47.33
N TYR A 730 16.84 6.84 46.54
CA TYR A 730 16.10 6.87 45.30
C TYR A 730 14.67 6.35 45.51
N SER A 731 13.75 6.79 44.67
CA SER A 731 12.43 6.17 44.52
C SER A 731 12.43 5.18 43.35
N TYR A 732 11.63 4.13 43.53
CA TYR A 732 11.55 3.05 42.53
C TYR A 732 10.09 2.79 42.17
N SER A 733 9.88 2.42 40.91
CA SER A 733 8.66 1.75 40.50
C SER A 733 9.00 0.57 39.56
N TYR A 734 8.11 -0.38 39.49
CA TYR A 734 8.27 -1.52 38.61
C TYR A 734 7.00 -1.79 37.82
N ALA A 735 7.16 -2.45 36.69
CA ALA A 735 6.10 -3.01 35.89
C ALA A 735 6.54 -4.37 35.34
N VAL A 736 5.59 -5.24 35.02
CA VAL A 736 5.84 -6.58 34.48
C VAL A 736 5.01 -6.79 33.24
N ARG A 737 5.58 -7.46 32.25
CA ARG A 737 4.84 -7.98 31.09
C ARG A 737 5.17 -9.46 30.84
N ALA A 738 4.21 -10.17 30.27
CA ALA A 738 4.34 -11.56 29.89
C ALA A 738 4.79 -11.67 28.42
N LEU A 739 5.57 -12.70 28.10
CA LEU A 739 6.05 -13.01 26.75
C LEU A 739 5.73 -14.45 26.39
N SER A 740 5.44 -14.70 25.10
CA SER A 740 5.34 -16.02 24.50
C SER A 740 6.05 -16.04 23.15
N GLU A 741 6.10 -17.18 22.48
CA GLU A 741 6.58 -17.27 21.09
C GLU A 741 5.70 -16.45 20.11
N ASN A 742 4.43 -16.21 20.47
CA ASN A 742 3.42 -15.64 19.60
C ASN A 742 2.94 -14.24 20.02
N GLY A 743 3.54 -13.63 21.04
CA GLY A 743 3.16 -12.28 21.45
C GLY A 743 3.63 -11.87 22.83
N VAL A 744 3.35 -10.61 23.17
CA VAL A 744 3.68 -9.99 24.46
C VAL A 744 2.43 -9.35 25.06
N SER A 745 2.32 -9.35 26.39
CA SER A 745 1.26 -8.59 27.05
C SER A 745 1.59 -7.09 27.10
N PRO A 746 0.60 -6.22 27.31
CA PRO A 746 0.87 -4.89 27.82
C PRO A 746 1.69 -4.93 29.11
N TRP A 747 2.43 -3.86 29.40
CA TRP A 747 3.03 -3.68 30.72
C TRP A 747 1.93 -3.48 31.76
N SER A 748 2.12 -4.05 32.97
CA SER A 748 1.30 -3.67 34.10
C SER A 748 1.48 -2.17 34.40
N GLU A 749 0.57 -1.61 35.22
CA GLU A 749 0.76 -0.26 35.75
C GLU A 749 2.07 -0.17 36.54
N ASP A 750 2.76 0.98 36.46
CA ASP A 750 3.97 1.24 37.23
C ASP A 750 3.63 1.28 38.74
N THR A 751 4.06 0.28 39.48
CA THR A 751 3.81 0.16 40.94
C THR A 751 4.94 0.79 41.70
N PRO A 752 4.70 1.87 42.45
CA PRO A 752 5.74 2.53 43.26
C PRO A 752 6.16 1.68 44.46
N VAL A 753 7.45 1.70 44.75
CA VAL A 753 8.03 0.99 45.91
C VAL A 753 8.80 1.95 46.81
N SER A 754 8.54 1.90 48.09
CA SER A 754 9.34 2.56 49.12
C SER A 754 10.22 1.54 49.84
N LEU A 755 11.55 1.72 49.77
CA LEU A 755 12.47 0.87 50.52
C LEU A 755 12.30 1.12 52.05
N SER A 756 12.37 0.05 52.86
CA SER A 756 12.22 0.21 54.29
C SER A 756 13.50 0.76 54.91
N THR A 757 13.46 1.94 55.52
CA THR A 757 14.61 2.63 56.12
C THR A 757 15.04 2.01 57.49
N GLY A 758 14.82 0.73 57.73
CA GLY A 758 15.33 0.03 58.91
C GLY A 758 14.70 0.39 60.26
N LEU A 759 13.73 1.28 60.28
CA LEU A 759 12.93 1.54 61.51
C LEU A 759 11.67 0.68 61.41
N CYS A 760 11.75 -0.53 61.97
CA CYS A 760 10.58 -1.34 62.21
C CYS A 760 9.57 -0.57 63.08
N ARG A 761 8.51 -0.05 62.47
CA ARG A 761 7.29 0.21 63.21
C ARG A 761 6.65 -1.16 63.49
N PRO A 762 6.51 -1.56 64.76
CA PRO A 762 5.83 -2.80 65.07
C PRO A 762 4.41 -2.73 64.50
N THR A 763 4.02 -3.72 63.73
CA THR A 763 2.65 -3.92 63.30
C THR A 763 1.80 -4.18 64.53
N VAL A 764 1.10 -3.16 65.00
CA VAL A 764 0.14 -3.34 66.08
C VAL A 764 -1.12 -3.95 65.48
N THR A 765 -1.30 -5.25 65.64
CA THR A 765 -2.60 -5.91 65.52
C THR A 765 -3.56 -5.22 66.47
N VAL A 766 -4.62 -4.64 65.94
CA VAL A 766 -5.66 -4.01 66.75
C VAL A 766 -6.49 -5.12 67.40
N GLU A 767 -6.23 -5.45 68.66
CA GLU A 767 -7.16 -6.19 69.41
C GLU A 767 -8.38 -5.34 69.76
N GLU A 768 -9.57 -5.85 69.44
CA GLU A 768 -10.85 -5.16 69.51
C GLU A 768 -11.23 -4.72 70.95
N HIS A 769 -10.39 -5.03 71.95
CA HIS A 769 -10.58 -4.76 73.42
C HIS A 769 -9.45 -3.97 74.10
N ALA A 770 -8.66 -3.26 73.31
CA ALA A 770 -7.57 -2.48 73.91
C ALA A 770 -8.10 -1.35 74.84
N PRO A 771 -7.50 -1.12 75.99
CA PRO A 771 -7.93 -0.07 76.90
C PRO A 771 -7.82 1.32 76.33
N ILE A 772 -8.81 2.14 76.57
CA ILE A 772 -8.94 3.50 76.09
C ILE A 772 -8.49 4.48 77.15
N TYR A 773 -7.74 5.54 76.81
CA TYR A 773 -7.23 6.56 77.69
C TYR A 773 -7.61 7.95 77.26
N ASP A 774 -7.78 8.91 78.18
CA ASP A 774 -7.88 10.32 77.93
C ASP A 774 -6.49 10.88 77.56
N LEU A 775 -6.43 12.15 77.07
CA LEU A 775 -5.15 12.83 76.74
C LEU A 775 -4.23 13.05 78.00
N SER A 776 -4.70 12.83 79.19
CA SER A 776 -3.87 12.89 80.45
C SER A 776 -3.32 11.52 80.84
N GLY A 777 -3.61 10.45 80.10
CA GLY A 777 -3.16 9.10 80.35
C GLY A 777 -4.08 8.29 81.28
N ARG A 778 -5.26 8.79 81.65
CA ARG A 778 -6.22 8.15 82.57
C ARG A 778 -7.12 7.22 81.74
N ARG A 779 -7.26 5.96 82.15
CA ARG A 779 -8.09 4.96 81.57
C ARG A 779 -9.57 5.34 81.58
N ILE A 780 -10.25 5.29 80.42
CA ILE A 780 -11.68 5.54 80.32
C ILE A 780 -12.41 4.16 80.35
N LEU A 781 -13.37 4.07 81.27
CA LEU A 781 -14.27 2.90 81.34
C LEU A 781 -15.60 3.27 80.65
N GLY A 782 -15.90 2.61 79.50
CA GLY A 782 -17.11 2.87 78.72
C GLY A 782 -16.82 3.48 77.37
N THR A 783 -17.90 3.92 76.65
CA THR A 783 -17.77 4.54 75.28
C THR A 783 -17.26 5.96 75.45
N PRO A 784 -16.04 6.26 74.89
CA PRO A 784 -15.49 7.58 74.96
C PRO A 784 -16.28 8.60 74.15
N LYS A 785 -16.34 9.85 74.58
CA LYS A 785 -16.83 11.02 73.78
C LYS A 785 -15.71 12.03 73.82
N GLY A 786 -15.41 12.57 72.57
CA GLY A 786 -14.33 13.54 72.44
C GLY A 786 -13.01 12.88 71.99
N VAL A 787 -11.85 13.51 72.35
CA VAL A 787 -10.51 13.03 72.01
C VAL A 787 -9.99 12.05 73.00
N TYR A 788 -9.55 10.85 72.57
CA TYR A 788 -9.04 9.78 73.39
C TYR A 788 -7.88 9.03 72.74
N ILE A 789 -7.15 8.26 73.57
CA ILE A 789 -6.05 7.43 73.09
C ILE A 789 -6.44 5.96 73.13
N GLN A 790 -6.32 5.22 72.08
CA GLN A 790 -6.49 3.78 72.02
C GLN A 790 -5.38 3.18 71.16
N ASN A 791 -4.66 2.19 71.63
CA ASN A 791 -3.54 1.58 70.96
C ASN A 791 -2.48 2.61 70.51
N GLY A 792 -2.18 3.59 71.36
CA GLY A 792 -1.21 4.63 71.04
C GLY A 792 -1.64 5.67 69.96
N LYS A 793 -2.88 5.57 69.44
CA LYS A 793 -3.45 6.53 68.49
C LYS A 793 -4.44 7.48 69.17
N VAL A 794 -4.38 8.76 68.79
CA VAL A 794 -5.35 9.76 69.22
C VAL A 794 -6.56 9.64 68.29
N LEU A 795 -7.73 9.40 68.83
CA LEU A 795 -8.99 9.24 68.12
C LEU A 795 -10.02 10.25 68.64
N ILE A 796 -10.98 10.63 67.79
CA ILE A 796 -12.08 11.56 68.10
C ILE A 796 -13.40 10.82 67.85
N ARG A 797 -14.32 10.85 68.81
CA ARG A 797 -15.65 10.25 68.61
C ARG A 797 -16.77 11.21 69.03
#